data_fd2fce9714b81d3fdb45165924bedbe4
#
_entry.id   fd2fce9714b81d3fdb45165924bedbe4
#
_cell.length_a   1.000
_cell.length_b   1.000
_cell.length_c   1.000
_cell.angle_alpha   90.00
_cell.angle_beta   90.00
_cell.angle_gamma   90.00
#
_symmetry.space_group_name_H-M   'P 1'
#
loop_
_entity.id
_entity.type
_entity.pdbx_description
1 polymer ?
#
loop_
_entity_poly.entity_id
_entity_poly.type
_entity_poly.pdbx_seq_one_letter_code
_entity_poly.pdbx_strand_id
1 'polypeptide(L)'
;MSVGSVFNRLWARITHDRSIGFGLEHIGLTTLRYPRAIALAVLAFSILCFAYIPRANVDGDLMRVYAHSGQYYDAYEHLSDTFGTFENDIYVLVSSPRLTEPETLERVRELAFDLELNDYAVGTMSPFTLRKPDGLGNSVPAVPEGMDDFAEVAIALADLQQNDPMMRNLITPDLSGMVLIVFPNQEMTKGDGTKAMIASVRETIAYYADENISIELTGPPIWTSEMLAAAVNDQIKFTVWGFALGAVIALLALRSLPAALLVTATPLLAVMWSMGTVILFFGSFSFLTIIVTTLVLVISFAESMFFIFNWLAYWRDGMEPNKAVDATVKLVGPAAALTMLTTFVSFASLALTPGQGVREFAMAGAMGTFLLFVCLMTFMPLMLKAVIRLGFKPPRRSSLVLTAPLPLAWFIASRFGRPLSIAAIVVTILLLIPYGLIQPRFSFEDMLAKQSNALTTAEQIDDGVGGVAPLYIRVPLAGTDPNVDDTDFETIRRVHEILESHIGENKVISAANLSNYTETGFSREEVFDSVGPFMRKRFITDDGSQALVTGFMPTIISSATLKQLVQDVTTEMEAAGIVGAEIGGLRGLTTFGTDQIVSGLQLDLTLSVLVNLGLIGFAFQSFRVALASAIPNLFPVLGTEAWLYFTGQGLQLTTVLALTIAFGIAVDDTVHFLSHYLHSRREEGRTHMDAVKHTLDRIGGAIVATTIILCSGVVIVTFSELPQVALFGTLFVSTLAFAVIGDLFILPALLAAGGKFFQPLGRIRVRTADHDATPDDPTGDTITGTGGTEGHSQPG
;
A
#
# COMPACT_ATOMS: atom_id res chain seq x y z
N MET A 1 -49.99 -6.02 -0.84
CA MET A 1 -49.01 -5.00 -1.24
C MET A 1 -47.63 -5.56 -0.97
N SER A 2 -46.77 -5.81 -1.98
CA SER A 2 -45.44 -6.39 -1.74
C SER A 2 -44.55 -5.38 -1.04
N VAL A 3 -43.69 -5.84 -0.13
CA VAL A 3 -42.69 -5.03 0.61
C VAL A 3 -41.87 -4.16 -0.36
N GLY A 4 -41.61 -4.65 -1.58
CA GLY A 4 -40.92 -3.91 -2.65
C GLY A 4 -41.69 -2.65 -3.14
N SER A 5 -43.04 -2.63 -3.07
CA SER A 5 -43.80 -1.45 -3.52
C SER A 5 -43.86 -0.32 -2.46
N VAL A 6 -43.72 -0.67 -1.17
CA VAL A 6 -43.63 0.30 -0.07
C VAL A 6 -42.23 0.90 -0.03
N PHE A 7 -41.20 0.06 -0.14
CA PHE A 7 -39.81 0.50 -0.24
C PHE A 7 -39.57 1.42 -1.44
N ASN A 8 -40.07 1.06 -2.63
CA ASN A 8 -39.97 1.92 -3.81
C ASN A 8 -40.70 3.26 -3.67
N ARG A 9 -41.83 3.32 -2.94
CA ARG A 9 -42.56 4.59 -2.68
C ARG A 9 -41.88 5.44 -1.62
N LEU A 10 -41.34 4.84 -0.57
CA LEU A 10 -40.54 5.56 0.44
C LEU A 10 -39.26 6.10 -0.19
N TRP A 11 -38.59 5.25 -0.99
CA TRP A 11 -37.38 5.59 -1.72
C TRP A 11 -37.61 6.72 -2.74
N ALA A 12 -38.68 6.67 -3.50
CA ALA A 12 -39.05 7.72 -4.46
C ALA A 12 -39.37 9.08 -3.77
N ARG A 13 -39.91 9.06 -2.55
CA ARG A 13 -40.16 10.30 -1.77
C ARG A 13 -38.89 10.95 -1.23
N ILE A 14 -37.89 10.15 -0.89
CA ILE A 14 -36.61 10.64 -0.36
C ILE A 14 -35.72 11.20 -1.47
N THR A 15 -35.88 10.74 -2.72
CA THR A 15 -34.92 10.97 -3.82
C THR A 15 -35.46 11.92 -4.91
N HIS A 16 -36.65 12.48 -4.78
CA HIS A 16 -37.39 13.12 -5.88
C HIS A 16 -36.73 14.35 -6.55
N ASP A 17 -35.64 14.92 -5.98
CA ASP A 17 -34.97 16.13 -6.51
C ASP A 17 -33.43 16.15 -6.32
N ARG A 18 -32.76 15.00 -6.17
CA ARG A 18 -31.31 14.99 -5.90
C ARG A 18 -30.49 14.72 -7.17
N SER A 19 -29.41 15.49 -7.34
CA SER A 19 -28.36 15.24 -8.30
C SER A 19 -27.61 13.95 -7.98
N ILE A 20 -27.12 13.23 -9.00
CA ILE A 20 -26.26 12.03 -8.85
C ILE A 20 -24.94 12.34 -8.13
N GLY A 21 -24.46 13.59 -8.16
CA GLY A 21 -23.26 14.06 -7.48
C GLY A 21 -23.49 14.55 -6.04
N PHE A 22 -24.68 14.31 -5.46
CA PHE A 22 -25.05 14.69 -4.07
C PHE A 22 -24.83 16.18 -3.73
N GLY A 23 -24.76 17.03 -4.75
CA GLY A 23 -24.53 18.47 -4.59
C GLY A 23 -23.06 18.90 -4.58
N LEU A 24 -22.12 17.97 -4.65
CA LEU A 24 -20.68 18.29 -4.70
C LEU A 24 -20.29 19.02 -6.00
N GLU A 25 -21.04 18.82 -7.08
CA GLU A 25 -20.90 19.56 -8.33
C GLU A 25 -21.08 21.08 -8.16
N HIS A 26 -21.68 21.51 -7.06
CA HIS A 26 -21.80 22.95 -6.74
C HIS A 26 -20.43 23.64 -6.58
N ILE A 27 -19.36 22.90 -6.27
CA ILE A 27 -17.99 23.42 -6.29
C ILE A 27 -17.65 23.98 -7.67
N GLY A 28 -17.90 23.20 -8.73
CA GLY A 28 -17.70 23.65 -10.11
C GLY A 28 -18.62 24.80 -10.51
N LEU A 29 -19.90 24.74 -10.13
CA LEU A 29 -20.88 25.83 -10.40
C LEU A 29 -20.49 27.12 -9.67
N THR A 30 -19.97 27.04 -8.44
CA THR A 30 -19.46 28.18 -7.67
C THR A 30 -18.23 28.78 -8.36
N THR A 31 -17.36 27.94 -8.92
CA THR A 31 -16.20 28.39 -9.71
C THR A 31 -16.63 29.20 -10.93
N LEU A 32 -17.69 28.76 -11.62
CA LEU A 32 -18.22 29.51 -12.75
C LEU A 32 -18.82 30.86 -12.33
N ARG A 33 -19.44 30.91 -11.16
CA ARG A 33 -20.12 32.11 -10.61
C ARG A 33 -19.13 33.12 -10.04
N TYR A 34 -18.10 32.66 -9.32
CA TYR A 34 -17.13 33.52 -8.61
C TYR A 34 -15.68 33.22 -9.00
N PRO A 35 -15.29 33.34 -10.30
CA PRO A 35 -14.01 32.85 -10.80
C PRO A 35 -12.79 33.52 -10.16
N ARG A 36 -12.88 34.82 -9.79
CA ARG A 36 -11.75 35.54 -9.17
C ARG A 36 -11.52 35.12 -7.72
N ALA A 37 -12.58 34.93 -6.94
CA ALA A 37 -12.48 34.50 -5.56
C ALA A 37 -11.93 33.07 -5.47
N ILE A 38 -12.42 32.17 -6.34
CA ILE A 38 -11.93 30.77 -6.40
C ILE A 38 -10.49 30.74 -6.89
N ALA A 39 -10.08 31.56 -7.87
CA ALA A 39 -8.68 31.64 -8.30
C ALA A 39 -7.74 32.07 -7.17
N LEU A 40 -8.16 33.03 -6.33
CA LEU A 40 -7.41 33.44 -5.13
C LEU A 40 -7.35 32.32 -4.09
N ALA A 41 -8.44 31.60 -3.86
CA ALA A 41 -8.45 30.46 -2.94
C ALA A 41 -7.54 29.33 -3.42
N VAL A 42 -7.60 28.97 -4.71
CA VAL A 42 -6.71 27.99 -5.35
C VAL A 42 -5.23 28.41 -5.19
N LEU A 43 -4.92 29.68 -5.46
CA LEU A 43 -3.56 30.20 -5.32
C LEU A 43 -3.10 30.17 -3.84
N ALA A 44 -3.91 30.61 -2.91
CA ALA A 44 -3.58 30.64 -1.49
C ALA A 44 -3.36 29.21 -0.94
N PHE A 45 -4.22 28.24 -1.30
CA PHE A 45 -4.05 26.84 -0.91
C PHE A 45 -2.82 26.21 -1.57
N SER A 46 -2.52 26.57 -2.82
CA SER A 46 -1.31 26.11 -3.52
C SER A 46 -0.03 26.62 -2.87
N ILE A 47 0.00 27.90 -2.44
CA ILE A 47 1.14 28.45 -1.70
C ILE A 47 1.30 27.75 -0.35
N LEU A 48 0.20 27.49 0.36
CA LEU A 48 0.23 26.76 1.61
C LEU A 48 0.84 25.36 1.43
N CYS A 49 0.31 24.56 0.50
CA CYS A 49 0.83 23.23 0.23
C CYS A 49 2.31 23.26 -0.20
N PHE A 50 2.67 24.19 -1.08
CA PHE A 50 4.06 24.33 -1.55
C PHE A 50 5.04 24.66 -0.40
N ALA A 51 4.61 25.46 0.58
CA ALA A 51 5.43 25.83 1.74
C ALA A 51 5.73 24.63 2.68
N TYR A 52 4.90 23.56 2.62
CA TYR A 52 5.14 22.33 3.41
C TYR A 52 6.01 21.31 2.69
N ILE A 53 6.09 21.29 1.36
CA ILE A 53 6.88 20.33 0.58
C ILE A 53 8.37 20.27 1.01
N PRO A 54 9.07 21.39 1.27
CA PRO A 54 10.47 21.32 1.71
C PRO A 54 10.69 20.67 3.08
N ARG A 55 9.61 20.46 3.85
CA ARG A 55 9.63 19.76 5.15
C ARG A 55 9.36 18.26 4.99
N ALA A 56 9.25 17.79 3.75
CA ALA A 56 9.00 16.37 3.47
C ALA A 56 10.15 15.53 4.05
N ASN A 57 9.81 14.64 4.95
CA ASN A 57 10.66 13.56 5.41
C ASN A 57 9.96 12.24 5.16
N VAL A 58 10.72 11.18 4.96
CA VAL A 58 10.18 9.83 4.84
C VAL A 58 10.53 9.08 6.10
N ASP A 59 9.51 8.63 6.80
CA ASP A 59 9.65 7.81 7.98
C ASP A 59 9.97 6.38 7.57
N GLY A 60 11.10 5.88 8.04
CA GLY A 60 11.59 4.54 7.76
C GLY A 60 11.05 3.47 8.72
N ASP A 61 10.21 3.82 9.67
CA ASP A 61 9.66 2.86 10.62
C ASP A 61 8.64 1.92 9.95
N LEU A 62 9.11 0.71 9.61
CA LEU A 62 8.26 -0.36 9.05
C LEU A 62 7.24 -0.89 10.05
N MET A 63 7.56 -0.84 11.34
CA MET A 63 6.68 -1.33 12.39
C MET A 63 5.41 -0.48 12.49
N ARG A 64 5.46 0.76 12.01
CA ARG A 64 4.30 1.64 11.90
C ARG A 64 3.14 1.03 11.09
N VAL A 65 3.44 0.14 10.14
CA VAL A 65 2.41 -0.59 9.40
C VAL A 65 1.58 -1.46 10.33
N TYR A 66 2.23 -2.07 11.31
CA TYR A 66 1.64 -2.98 12.28
C TYR A 66 1.19 -2.29 13.58
N ALA A 67 1.62 -1.05 13.82
CA ALA A 67 1.31 -0.33 15.06
C ALA A 67 -0.20 -0.34 15.33
N HIS A 68 -0.59 -0.75 16.55
CA HIS A 68 -1.98 -0.88 16.98
C HIS A 68 -2.80 -1.93 16.17
N SER A 69 -2.15 -2.95 15.62
CA SER A 69 -2.82 -4.00 14.84
C SER A 69 -3.44 -5.13 15.68
N GLY A 70 -3.26 -5.11 17.01
CA GLY A 70 -3.85 -6.08 17.93
C GLY A 70 -2.81 -6.92 18.66
N GLN A 71 -3.23 -8.12 19.14
CA GLN A 71 -2.46 -8.95 20.09
C GLN A 71 -1.00 -9.23 19.68
N TYR A 72 -0.69 -9.40 18.41
CA TYR A 72 0.68 -9.68 17.96
C TYR A 72 1.58 -8.44 18.03
N TYR A 73 1.01 -7.26 17.79
CA TYR A 73 1.72 -6.02 17.99
C TYR A 73 1.92 -5.73 19.49
N ASP A 74 0.91 -5.98 20.30
CA ASP A 74 0.98 -5.79 21.74
C ASP A 74 2.04 -6.73 22.37
N ALA A 75 2.13 -7.98 21.91
CA ALA A 75 3.18 -8.92 22.32
C ALA A 75 4.57 -8.48 21.88
N TYR A 76 4.69 -7.94 20.65
CA TYR A 76 5.94 -7.37 20.14
C TYR A 76 6.38 -6.16 20.97
N GLU A 77 5.48 -5.21 21.22
CA GLU A 77 5.74 -4.00 22.00
C GLU A 77 6.13 -4.35 23.42
N HIS A 78 5.40 -5.25 24.06
CA HIS A 78 5.70 -5.73 25.42
C HIS A 78 7.10 -6.38 25.50
N LEU A 79 7.44 -7.22 24.52
CA LEU A 79 8.76 -7.87 24.46
C LEU A 79 9.87 -6.84 24.26
N SER A 80 9.64 -5.88 23.34
CA SER A 80 10.58 -4.78 23.07
C SER A 80 10.82 -3.89 24.31
N ASP A 81 9.75 -3.56 25.05
CA ASP A 81 9.85 -2.72 26.25
C ASP A 81 10.53 -3.45 27.41
N THR A 82 10.32 -4.78 27.51
CA THR A 82 10.82 -5.60 28.62
C THR A 82 12.30 -5.94 28.45
N PHE A 83 12.69 -6.42 27.24
CA PHE A 83 14.05 -6.94 27.00
C PHE A 83 14.92 -6.01 26.13
N GLY A 84 14.32 -4.92 25.62
CA GLY A 84 14.93 -4.01 24.65
C GLY A 84 14.71 -4.46 23.21
N THR A 85 15.07 -3.59 22.26
CA THR A 85 14.85 -3.85 20.82
C THR A 85 16.00 -4.68 20.24
N PHE A 86 15.90 -6.00 20.32
CA PHE A 86 16.86 -6.91 19.66
C PHE A 86 16.77 -6.86 18.12
N GLU A 87 15.78 -6.20 17.60
CA GLU A 87 15.48 -6.16 16.17
C GLU A 87 16.16 -5.00 15.45
N ASN A 88 16.96 -4.23 16.17
CA ASN A 88 17.82 -3.19 15.62
C ASN A 88 19.29 -3.63 15.51
N ASP A 89 19.60 -4.91 15.79
CA ASP A 89 20.97 -5.39 15.73
C ASP A 89 21.51 -5.33 14.30
N ILE A 90 22.76 -4.91 14.17
CA ILE A 90 23.49 -4.94 12.90
C ILE A 90 24.43 -6.14 12.91
N TYR A 91 24.34 -6.95 11.87
CA TYR A 91 25.20 -8.10 11.65
C TYR A 91 26.29 -7.70 10.67
N VAL A 92 27.54 -7.87 11.08
CA VAL A 92 28.74 -7.59 10.30
C VAL A 92 29.37 -8.92 9.93
N LEU A 93 29.26 -9.31 8.66
CA LEU A 93 29.93 -10.50 8.13
C LEU A 93 31.34 -10.15 7.69
N VAL A 94 32.32 -10.74 8.33
CA VAL A 94 33.73 -10.65 7.94
C VAL A 94 34.09 -11.96 7.24
N SER A 95 34.51 -11.89 5.99
CA SER A 95 34.91 -13.06 5.20
C SER A 95 36.36 -12.91 4.73
N SER A 96 37.15 -13.91 4.98
CA SER A 96 38.55 -13.98 4.56
C SER A 96 39.03 -15.43 4.40
N PRO A 97 39.62 -15.80 3.27
CA PRO A 97 40.28 -17.11 3.14
C PRO A 97 41.52 -17.27 4.05
N ARG A 98 41.94 -16.16 4.69
CA ARG A 98 43.07 -16.07 5.60
C ARG A 98 42.71 -15.75 7.02
N LEU A 99 41.42 -15.99 7.42
CA LEU A 99 40.93 -15.63 8.75
C LEU A 99 41.74 -16.30 9.89
N THR A 100 42.31 -17.44 9.64
CA THR A 100 43.17 -18.16 10.58
C THR A 100 44.64 -17.66 10.63
N GLU A 101 45.02 -16.70 9.75
CA GLU A 101 46.34 -16.04 9.87
C GLU A 101 46.34 -15.05 11.07
N PRO A 102 47.40 -15.08 11.95
CA PRO A 102 47.44 -14.22 13.13
C PRO A 102 47.22 -12.72 12.84
N GLU A 103 47.85 -12.21 11.79
CA GLU A 103 47.71 -10.79 11.39
C GLU A 103 46.26 -10.43 10.97
N THR A 104 45.60 -11.32 10.23
CA THR A 104 44.22 -11.16 9.80
C THR A 104 43.27 -11.23 10.99
N LEU A 105 43.49 -12.20 11.89
CA LEU A 105 42.68 -12.35 13.11
C LEU A 105 42.76 -11.12 14.02
N GLU A 106 44.01 -10.61 14.20
CA GLU A 106 44.21 -9.41 15.06
C GLU A 106 43.53 -8.17 14.47
N ARG A 107 43.58 -8.02 13.15
CA ARG A 107 42.87 -6.95 12.45
C ARG A 107 41.31 -7.04 12.59
N VAL A 108 40.78 -8.27 12.59
CA VAL A 108 39.34 -8.47 12.88
C VAL A 108 39.02 -8.23 14.34
N ARG A 109 39.98 -8.54 15.27
CA ARG A 109 39.84 -8.21 16.68
C ARG A 109 39.79 -6.68 16.91
N GLU A 110 40.70 -5.94 16.28
CA GLU A 110 40.67 -4.46 16.32
C GLU A 110 39.34 -3.90 15.77
N LEU A 111 38.86 -4.42 14.67
CA LEU A 111 37.52 -4.06 14.13
C LEU A 111 36.41 -4.30 15.16
N ALA A 112 36.41 -5.45 15.86
CA ALA A 112 35.40 -5.77 16.85
C ALA A 112 35.43 -4.78 18.03
N PHE A 113 36.60 -4.37 18.47
CA PHE A 113 36.75 -3.35 19.51
C PHE A 113 36.35 -1.95 19.04
N ASP A 114 36.70 -1.55 17.83
CA ASP A 114 36.30 -0.25 17.30
C ASP A 114 34.78 -0.18 17.10
N LEU A 115 34.13 -1.29 16.74
CA LEU A 115 32.66 -1.38 16.67
C LEU A 115 32.03 -1.30 18.08
N GLU A 116 32.67 -1.87 19.10
CA GLU A 116 32.22 -1.76 20.51
C GLU A 116 32.34 -0.34 21.05
N LEU A 117 33.38 0.39 20.65
CA LEU A 117 33.63 1.78 21.03
C LEU A 117 32.81 2.80 20.23
N ASN A 118 32.00 2.34 19.28
CA ASN A 118 31.14 3.21 18.47
C ASN A 118 30.11 3.93 19.35
N ASP A 119 29.97 5.24 19.19
CA ASP A 119 29.07 6.09 20.01
C ASP A 119 27.59 5.63 19.95
N TYR A 120 27.20 4.98 18.87
CA TYR A 120 25.84 4.49 18.66
C TYR A 120 25.62 3.06 19.16
N ALA A 121 26.67 2.36 19.61
CA ALA A 121 26.58 1.01 20.13
C ALA A 121 26.52 1.02 21.67
N VAL A 122 25.84 0.06 22.26
CA VAL A 122 25.89 -0.25 23.69
C VAL A 122 26.80 -1.44 23.98
N GLY A 123 27.24 -2.14 22.94
CA GLY A 123 28.14 -3.27 22.99
C GLY A 123 28.15 -4.04 21.69
N THR A 124 29.03 -5.02 21.62
CA THR A 124 29.16 -5.97 20.52
C THR A 124 29.19 -7.40 21.03
N MET A 125 28.70 -8.34 20.21
CA MET A 125 28.90 -9.76 20.43
C MET A 125 29.82 -10.29 19.33
N SER A 126 30.96 -10.80 19.74
CA SER A 126 31.96 -11.39 18.85
C SER A 126 32.73 -12.47 19.58
N PRO A 127 33.49 -13.34 18.90
CA PRO A 127 34.40 -14.26 19.55
C PRO A 127 35.44 -13.58 20.45
N PHE A 128 35.74 -12.30 20.22
CA PHE A 128 36.75 -11.54 21.00
C PHE A 128 36.15 -10.85 22.23
N THR A 129 34.88 -10.48 22.20
CA THR A 129 34.23 -9.83 23.36
C THR A 129 33.66 -10.85 24.33
N LEU A 130 33.55 -12.11 23.94
CA LEU A 130 33.12 -13.18 24.83
C LEU A 130 34.26 -13.59 25.79
N ARG A 131 33.90 -13.77 27.00
CA ARG A 131 34.83 -14.24 28.05
C ARG A 131 34.36 -15.58 28.58
N LYS A 132 35.30 -16.49 28.83
CA LYS A 132 35.02 -17.79 29.43
C LYS A 132 35.85 -17.97 30.75
N PRO A 133 35.37 -18.73 31.71
CA PRO A 133 36.15 -19.05 32.90
C PRO A 133 37.33 -19.96 32.54
N ASP A 134 38.49 -19.69 33.16
CA ASP A 134 39.72 -20.47 32.98
C ASP A 134 39.82 -21.73 33.87
N GLY A 135 38.81 -22.06 34.65
CA GLY A 135 38.81 -23.12 35.62
C GLY A 135 39.59 -22.82 36.91
N LEU A 136 40.23 -21.66 37.01
CA LEU A 136 40.96 -21.16 38.17
C LEU A 136 40.29 -20.00 38.90
N GLY A 137 39.09 -19.62 38.46
CA GLY A 137 38.29 -18.51 38.97
C GLY A 137 38.53 -17.16 38.26
N ASN A 138 39.25 -17.16 37.14
CA ASN A 138 39.41 -15.95 36.32
C ASN A 138 38.55 -16.00 35.05
N SER A 139 38.14 -14.84 34.63
CA SER A 139 37.44 -14.66 33.35
C SER A 139 38.47 -14.28 32.27
N VAL A 140 38.67 -15.13 31.28
CA VAL A 140 39.64 -14.93 30.19
C VAL A 140 38.92 -14.77 28.84
N PRO A 141 39.50 -14.04 27.86
CA PRO A 141 38.91 -13.95 26.50
C PRO A 141 38.71 -15.34 25.90
N ALA A 142 37.59 -15.56 25.19
CA ALA A 142 37.30 -16.83 24.51
C ALA A 142 38.35 -17.13 23.42
N VAL A 143 38.80 -16.09 22.69
CA VAL A 143 39.92 -16.17 21.76
C VAL A 143 41.14 -15.52 22.46
N PRO A 144 42.19 -16.30 22.80
CA PRO A 144 43.41 -15.77 23.43
C PRO A 144 44.05 -14.64 22.62
N GLU A 145 44.71 -13.72 23.32
CA GLU A 145 45.53 -12.67 22.71
C GLU A 145 46.96 -13.17 22.45
N GLY A 146 47.62 -12.61 21.41
CA GLY A 146 49.05 -12.86 21.18
C GLY A 146 49.36 -14.26 20.63
N MET A 147 48.45 -14.86 19.90
CA MET A 147 48.71 -16.12 19.13
C MET A 147 49.54 -15.78 17.89
N ASP A 148 50.77 -16.35 17.84
CA ASP A 148 51.72 -16.07 16.74
C ASP A 148 51.75 -17.18 15.67
N ASP A 149 51.10 -18.33 15.88
CA ASP A 149 51.10 -19.47 15.00
C ASP A 149 49.73 -19.69 14.38
N PHE A 150 49.70 -19.86 13.05
CA PHE A 150 48.51 -20.22 12.29
C PHE A 150 47.78 -21.47 12.83
N ALA A 151 48.54 -22.53 13.21
CA ALA A 151 47.94 -23.74 13.74
C ALA A 151 47.26 -23.52 15.10
N GLU A 152 47.79 -22.64 15.93
CA GLU A 152 47.22 -22.30 17.22
C GLU A 152 45.90 -21.54 17.06
N VAL A 153 45.86 -20.55 16.14
CA VAL A 153 44.66 -19.80 15.81
C VAL A 153 43.57 -20.74 15.25
N ALA A 154 43.93 -21.60 14.30
CA ALA A 154 42.97 -22.50 13.69
C ALA A 154 42.38 -23.49 14.72
N ILE A 155 43.20 -24.00 15.66
CA ILE A 155 42.73 -24.88 16.73
C ILE A 155 41.79 -24.13 17.69
N ALA A 156 42.14 -22.90 18.10
CA ALA A 156 41.31 -22.12 18.99
C ALA A 156 39.95 -21.76 18.39
N LEU A 157 39.92 -21.32 17.12
CA LEU A 157 38.67 -21.02 16.44
C LEU A 157 37.82 -22.29 16.16
N ALA A 158 38.47 -23.43 15.80
CA ALA A 158 37.75 -24.68 15.61
C ALA A 158 37.19 -25.24 16.91
N ASP A 159 37.88 -25.08 18.05
CA ASP A 159 37.36 -25.47 19.35
C ASP A 159 36.14 -24.66 19.74
N LEU A 160 36.17 -23.34 19.54
CA LEU A 160 35.02 -22.49 19.80
C LEU A 160 33.85 -22.80 18.89
N GLN A 161 34.11 -23.03 17.58
CA GLN A 161 33.07 -23.34 16.62
C GLN A 161 32.40 -24.69 16.90
N GLN A 162 33.14 -25.69 17.40
CA GLN A 162 32.63 -27.03 17.66
C GLN A 162 32.00 -27.19 19.04
N ASN A 163 32.61 -26.58 20.06
CA ASN A 163 32.33 -26.86 21.48
C ASN A 163 31.61 -25.75 22.23
N ASP A 164 31.61 -24.52 21.69
CA ASP A 164 30.92 -23.39 22.36
C ASP A 164 29.58 -23.08 21.65
N PRO A 165 28.42 -23.28 22.34
CA PRO A 165 27.10 -23.07 21.74
C PRO A 165 26.84 -21.61 21.30
N MET A 166 27.48 -20.62 21.94
CA MET A 166 27.32 -19.21 21.58
C MET A 166 28.18 -18.83 20.36
N MET A 167 29.41 -19.40 20.28
CA MET A 167 30.36 -19.07 19.24
C MET A 167 30.11 -19.82 17.93
N ARG A 168 29.50 -20.99 18.01
CA ARG A 168 29.20 -21.81 16.84
C ARG A 168 28.38 -21.06 15.78
N ASN A 169 27.50 -20.20 16.20
CA ASN A 169 26.66 -19.38 15.31
C ASN A 169 27.35 -18.08 14.85
N LEU A 170 28.57 -17.81 15.28
CA LEU A 170 29.36 -16.64 14.89
C LEU A 170 30.55 -16.98 14.01
N ILE A 171 30.94 -18.24 13.89
CA ILE A 171 32.10 -18.68 13.12
C ILE A 171 31.63 -19.73 12.09
N THR A 172 31.97 -19.54 10.82
CA THR A 172 31.65 -20.53 9.78
C THR A 172 32.43 -21.84 9.99
N PRO A 173 31.86 -23.00 9.65
CA PRO A 173 32.52 -24.31 9.84
C PRO A 173 33.87 -24.47 9.13
N ASP A 174 34.07 -23.75 8.02
CA ASP A 174 35.29 -23.71 7.24
C ASP A 174 36.34 -22.71 7.77
N LEU A 175 35.99 -21.97 8.85
CA LEU A 175 36.79 -20.91 9.46
C LEU A 175 37.19 -19.77 8.51
N SER A 176 36.40 -19.56 7.45
CA SER A 176 36.62 -18.50 6.47
C SER A 176 35.76 -17.25 6.73
N GLY A 177 34.76 -17.36 7.63
CA GLY A 177 33.84 -16.30 7.95
C GLY A 177 33.59 -16.16 9.45
N MET A 178 33.32 -14.92 9.86
CA MET A 178 32.95 -14.55 11.24
C MET A 178 31.86 -13.51 11.23
N VAL A 179 30.86 -13.68 12.08
CA VAL A 179 29.75 -12.73 12.27
C VAL A 179 30.00 -11.94 13.57
N LEU A 180 30.02 -10.63 13.46
CA LEU A 180 30.03 -9.71 14.61
C LEU A 180 28.65 -9.09 14.72
N ILE A 181 28.08 -9.02 15.90
CA ILE A 181 26.76 -8.43 16.15
C ILE A 181 26.96 -7.13 16.92
N VAL A 182 26.52 -6.00 16.35
CA VAL A 182 26.55 -4.68 16.96
C VAL A 182 25.18 -4.37 17.55
N PHE A 183 25.15 -4.04 18.83
CA PHE A 183 23.94 -3.72 19.58
C PHE A 183 23.74 -2.21 19.66
N PRO A 184 22.71 -1.65 19.03
CA PRO A 184 22.49 -0.22 19.00
C PRO A 184 22.04 0.37 20.34
N ASN A 185 22.44 1.62 20.60
CA ASN A 185 21.86 2.43 21.66
C ASN A 185 20.48 2.95 21.20
N GLN A 186 19.42 2.44 21.82
CA GLN A 186 18.03 2.73 21.44
C GLN A 186 17.66 4.21 21.52
N GLU A 187 18.24 4.97 22.46
CA GLU A 187 17.95 6.39 22.60
C GLU A 187 18.59 7.20 21.47
N MET A 188 19.78 6.80 21.03
CA MET A 188 20.55 7.48 19.99
C MET A 188 20.11 7.08 18.57
N THR A 189 19.43 5.95 18.41
CA THR A 189 19.02 5.43 17.10
C THR A 189 17.57 5.73 16.73
N LYS A 190 16.86 6.56 17.48
CA LYS A 190 15.51 7.01 17.11
C LYS A 190 15.54 7.95 15.90
N GLY A 191 14.64 7.74 14.95
CA GLY A 191 14.49 8.61 13.77
C GLY A 191 15.75 8.65 12.89
N ASP A 192 16.33 9.84 12.69
CA ASP A 192 17.56 10.00 11.87
C ASP A 192 18.82 9.40 12.52
N GLY A 193 18.77 9.04 13.80
CA GLY A 193 19.89 8.40 14.50
C GLY A 193 20.27 7.04 13.90
N THR A 194 19.29 6.26 13.40
CA THR A 194 19.57 5.00 12.69
C THR A 194 20.45 5.21 11.46
N LYS A 195 20.20 6.27 10.69
CA LYS A 195 21.01 6.60 9.50
C LYS A 195 22.44 6.99 9.90
N ALA A 196 22.57 7.78 10.97
CA ALA A 196 23.87 8.19 11.49
C ALA A 196 24.66 6.99 12.01
N MET A 197 24.02 6.07 12.72
CA MET A 197 24.63 4.81 13.17
C MET A 197 25.14 3.97 12.00
N ILE A 198 24.30 3.74 10.98
CA ILE A 198 24.67 2.95 9.79
C ILE A 198 25.86 3.61 9.08
N ALA A 199 25.87 4.94 8.96
CA ALA A 199 26.98 5.67 8.36
C ALA A 199 28.27 5.51 9.17
N SER A 200 28.21 5.62 10.50
CA SER A 200 29.35 5.44 11.41
C SER A 200 29.90 4.01 11.34
N VAL A 201 29.04 3.00 11.39
CA VAL A 201 29.46 1.58 11.24
C VAL A 201 30.11 1.36 9.87
N ARG A 202 29.54 1.90 8.78
CA ARG A 202 30.13 1.80 7.43
C ARG A 202 31.51 2.48 7.34
N GLU A 203 31.71 3.59 8.02
CA GLU A 203 33.00 4.26 8.08
C GLU A 203 34.05 3.40 8.81
N THR A 204 33.67 2.81 9.96
CA THR A 204 34.53 1.91 10.70
C THR A 204 34.94 0.69 9.85
N ILE A 205 34.00 -0.03 9.25
CA ILE A 205 34.32 -1.23 8.46
C ILE A 205 35.16 -0.92 7.21
N ALA A 206 34.94 0.25 6.59
CA ALA A 206 35.71 0.66 5.41
C ALA A 206 37.21 0.82 5.66
N TYR A 207 37.60 1.10 6.92
CA TYR A 207 39.00 1.21 7.33
C TYR A 207 39.68 -0.17 7.38
N TYR A 208 38.92 -1.24 7.76
CA TYR A 208 39.45 -2.56 7.95
C TYR A 208 39.32 -3.46 6.71
N ALA A 209 38.44 -3.14 5.75
CA ALA A 209 38.28 -3.89 4.52
C ALA A 209 39.49 -3.72 3.59
N ASP A 210 39.95 -4.82 2.97
CA ASP A 210 41.02 -4.82 1.96
C ASP A 210 40.80 -5.93 0.93
N GLU A 211 41.81 -6.23 0.09
CA GLU A 211 41.72 -7.27 -0.93
C GLU A 211 41.56 -8.69 -0.36
N ASN A 212 41.94 -8.92 0.90
CA ASN A 212 41.88 -10.21 1.58
C ASN A 212 40.71 -10.31 2.58
N ILE A 213 40.16 -9.17 3.04
CA ILE A 213 39.10 -9.10 4.04
C ILE A 213 37.90 -8.38 3.45
N SER A 214 36.84 -9.14 3.18
CA SER A 214 35.52 -8.59 2.82
C SER A 214 34.70 -8.38 4.08
N ILE A 215 34.11 -7.19 4.24
CA ILE A 215 33.26 -6.86 5.39
C ILE A 215 31.95 -6.33 4.86
N GLU A 216 30.86 -7.04 5.15
CA GLU A 216 29.52 -6.70 4.68
C GLU A 216 28.53 -6.59 5.83
N LEU A 217 27.48 -5.78 5.62
CA LEU A 217 26.48 -5.47 6.64
C LEU A 217 25.13 -6.05 6.27
N THR A 218 24.44 -6.60 7.27
CA THR A 218 23.02 -6.97 7.17
C THR A 218 22.30 -6.73 8.50
N GLY A 219 21.03 -7.06 8.54
CA GLY A 219 20.18 -6.87 9.70
C GLY A 219 19.05 -5.87 9.45
N PRO A 220 18.02 -5.86 10.31
CA PRO A 220 16.81 -5.06 10.12
C PRO A 220 17.04 -3.57 9.88
N PRO A 221 17.98 -2.86 10.55
CA PRO A 221 18.27 -1.46 10.26
C PRO A 221 18.81 -1.24 8.85
N ILE A 222 19.66 -2.14 8.37
CA ILE A 222 20.24 -2.07 7.02
C ILE A 222 19.16 -2.33 5.97
N TRP A 223 18.34 -3.37 6.17
CA TRP A 223 17.20 -3.69 5.30
C TRP A 223 16.23 -2.53 5.16
N THR A 224 15.84 -1.92 6.29
CA THR A 224 14.97 -0.75 6.32
C THR A 224 15.57 0.44 5.56
N SER A 225 16.87 0.69 5.75
CA SER A 225 17.58 1.76 5.06
C SER A 225 17.64 1.56 3.55
N GLU A 226 17.97 0.34 3.08
CA GLU A 226 18.01 0.01 1.65
C GLU A 226 16.61 0.08 1.01
N MET A 227 15.60 -0.47 1.68
CA MET A 227 14.22 -0.43 1.23
C MET A 227 13.71 1.01 1.11
N LEU A 228 14.00 1.85 2.11
CA LEU A 228 13.60 3.25 2.09
C LEU A 228 14.29 4.02 0.96
N ALA A 229 15.59 3.79 0.75
CA ALA A 229 16.33 4.39 -0.37
C ALA A 229 15.76 3.97 -1.72
N ALA A 230 15.45 2.69 -1.89
CA ALA A 230 14.80 2.17 -3.11
C ALA A 230 13.40 2.77 -3.30
N ALA A 231 12.57 2.87 -2.24
CA ALA A 231 11.25 3.47 -2.31
C ALA A 231 11.27 4.94 -2.71
N VAL A 232 12.18 5.73 -2.15
CA VAL A 232 12.35 7.15 -2.51
C VAL A 232 12.83 7.31 -3.96
N ASN A 233 13.80 6.50 -4.38
CA ASN A 233 14.30 6.50 -5.76
C ASN A 233 13.19 6.11 -6.75
N ASP A 234 12.44 5.08 -6.45
CA ASP A 234 11.29 4.64 -7.24
C ASP A 234 10.22 5.72 -7.32
N GLN A 235 9.90 6.39 -6.21
CA GLN A 235 8.92 7.47 -6.20
C GLN A 235 9.31 8.62 -7.12
N ILE A 236 10.59 9.01 -7.15
CA ILE A 236 11.09 10.02 -8.08
C ILE A 236 10.94 9.52 -9.53
N LYS A 237 11.35 8.28 -9.81
CA LYS A 237 11.20 7.66 -11.13
C LYS A 237 9.73 7.62 -11.57
N PHE A 238 8.82 7.16 -10.70
CA PHE A 238 7.39 7.03 -11.01
C PHE A 238 6.74 8.39 -11.26
N THR A 239 7.07 9.39 -10.46
CA THR A 239 6.53 10.75 -10.64
C THR A 239 7.02 11.37 -11.96
N VAL A 240 8.31 11.32 -12.24
CA VAL A 240 8.91 11.93 -13.45
C VAL A 240 8.44 11.20 -14.71
N TRP A 241 8.59 9.87 -14.76
CA TRP A 241 8.22 9.09 -15.94
C TRP A 241 6.70 9.00 -16.12
N GLY A 242 5.94 8.88 -15.01
CA GLY A 242 4.46 8.89 -15.04
C GLY A 242 3.93 10.20 -15.61
N PHE A 243 4.49 11.32 -15.16
CA PHE A 243 4.14 12.64 -15.68
C PHE A 243 4.53 12.78 -17.17
N ALA A 244 5.74 12.41 -17.54
CA ALA A 244 6.22 12.48 -18.93
C ALA A 244 5.37 11.62 -19.87
N LEU A 245 5.10 10.37 -19.47
CA LEU A 245 4.29 9.44 -20.27
C LEU A 245 2.83 9.90 -20.39
N GLY A 246 2.22 10.36 -19.28
CA GLY A 246 0.88 10.95 -19.30
C GLY A 246 0.78 12.16 -20.22
N ALA A 247 1.79 13.05 -20.20
CA ALA A 247 1.87 14.20 -21.08
C ALA A 247 2.01 13.80 -22.57
N VAL A 248 2.85 12.82 -22.89
CA VAL A 248 3.01 12.28 -24.25
C VAL A 248 1.71 11.66 -24.76
N ILE A 249 1.04 10.85 -23.94
CA ILE A 249 -0.23 10.23 -24.33
C ILE A 249 -1.31 11.29 -24.51
N ALA A 250 -1.39 12.29 -23.61
CA ALA A 250 -2.30 13.41 -23.78
C ALA A 250 -2.05 14.17 -25.12
N LEU A 251 -0.79 14.39 -25.48
CA LEU A 251 -0.41 15.03 -26.74
C LEU A 251 -0.81 14.18 -27.95
N LEU A 252 -0.57 12.87 -27.92
CA LEU A 252 -0.92 11.95 -29.00
C LEU A 252 -2.44 11.80 -29.15
N ALA A 253 -3.18 11.73 -28.06
CA ALA A 253 -4.63 11.60 -28.05
C ALA A 253 -5.33 12.88 -28.54
N LEU A 254 -4.90 14.04 -28.05
CA LEU A 254 -5.51 15.32 -28.34
C LEU A 254 -4.94 15.98 -29.60
N ARG A 255 -3.74 15.60 -30.04
CA ARG A 255 -3.02 16.17 -31.19
C ARG A 255 -2.96 17.70 -31.14
N SER A 256 -2.82 18.27 -29.94
CA SER A 256 -2.80 19.68 -29.66
C SER A 256 -1.97 19.96 -28.44
N LEU A 257 -0.84 20.63 -28.61
CA LEU A 257 0.06 20.99 -27.49
C LEU A 257 -0.65 21.83 -26.41
N PRO A 258 -1.43 22.88 -26.74
CA PRO A 258 -2.16 23.63 -25.70
C PRO A 258 -3.18 22.77 -24.92
N ALA A 259 -3.89 21.86 -25.62
CA ALA A 259 -4.82 20.95 -24.94
C ALA A 259 -4.09 19.91 -24.05
N ALA A 260 -2.95 19.40 -24.50
CA ALA A 260 -2.12 18.52 -23.70
C ALA A 260 -1.57 19.23 -22.45
N LEU A 261 -1.10 20.48 -22.57
CA LEU A 261 -0.65 21.28 -21.44
C LEU A 261 -1.76 21.55 -20.42
N LEU A 262 -3.00 21.72 -20.85
CA LEU A 262 -4.15 21.84 -19.95
C LEU A 262 -4.42 20.56 -19.17
N VAL A 263 -4.35 19.41 -19.84
CA VAL A 263 -4.51 18.09 -19.19
C VAL A 263 -3.40 17.84 -18.18
N THR A 264 -2.16 18.25 -18.45
CA THR A 264 -1.01 18.02 -17.57
C THR A 264 -0.92 18.98 -16.39
N ALA A 265 -1.50 20.18 -16.50
CA ALA A 265 -1.46 21.17 -15.43
C ALA A 265 -2.26 20.77 -14.19
N THR A 266 -3.40 20.11 -14.36
CA THR A 266 -4.25 19.68 -13.24
C THR A 266 -3.60 18.57 -12.40
N PRO A 267 -3.02 17.48 -12.98
CA PRO A 267 -2.26 16.49 -12.22
C PRO A 267 -1.10 17.06 -11.41
N LEU A 268 -0.34 18.00 -12.00
CA LEU A 268 0.77 18.65 -11.30
C LEU A 268 0.29 19.36 -10.03
N LEU A 269 -0.82 20.10 -10.14
CA LEU A 269 -1.40 20.82 -9.03
C LEU A 269 -2.02 19.86 -7.98
N ALA A 270 -2.72 18.81 -8.41
CA ALA A 270 -3.34 17.84 -7.54
C ALA A 270 -2.30 17.04 -6.72
N VAL A 271 -1.19 16.64 -7.35
CA VAL A 271 -0.07 16.00 -6.67
C VAL A 271 0.56 16.94 -5.64
N MET A 272 0.81 18.19 -6.01
CA MET A 272 1.35 19.18 -5.09
C MET A 272 0.43 19.40 -3.88
N TRP A 273 -0.88 19.46 -4.08
CA TRP A 273 -1.86 19.58 -2.99
C TRP A 273 -1.88 18.33 -2.12
N SER A 274 -1.87 17.14 -2.71
CA SER A 274 -1.83 15.86 -1.99
C SER A 274 -0.58 15.75 -1.13
N MET A 275 0.61 16.00 -1.70
CA MET A 275 1.88 15.97 -0.96
C MET A 275 1.89 16.97 0.20
N GLY A 276 1.55 18.23 -0.08
CA GLY A 276 1.53 19.28 0.95
C GLY A 276 0.56 18.97 2.09
N THR A 277 -0.57 18.35 1.77
CA THR A 277 -1.59 17.98 2.76
C THR A 277 -1.15 16.78 3.59
N VAL A 278 -0.54 15.76 2.98
CA VAL A 278 0.03 14.61 3.72
C VAL A 278 1.06 15.09 4.75
N ILE A 279 1.99 15.98 4.34
CA ILE A 279 2.99 16.52 5.26
C ILE A 279 2.34 17.38 6.36
N LEU A 280 1.31 18.17 6.02
CA LEU A 280 0.62 19.01 6.97
C LEU A 280 -0.08 18.19 8.08
N PHE A 281 -0.70 17.05 7.74
CA PHE A 281 -1.49 16.25 8.68
C PHE A 281 -0.70 15.15 9.38
N PHE A 282 0.26 14.51 8.67
CA PHE A 282 1.02 13.37 9.19
C PHE A 282 2.47 13.71 9.55
N GLY A 283 2.98 14.87 9.13
CA GLY A 283 4.35 15.32 9.39
C GLY A 283 5.41 14.68 8.49
N SER A 284 5.19 13.44 8.04
CA SER A 284 6.13 12.66 7.21
C SER A 284 5.36 11.77 6.23
N PHE A 285 6.06 11.27 5.23
CA PHE A 285 5.57 10.14 4.42
C PHE A 285 5.97 8.82 5.07
N SER A 286 5.07 7.87 5.14
CA SER A 286 5.39 6.46 5.41
C SER A 286 5.65 5.73 4.09
N PHE A 287 6.25 4.52 4.17
CA PHE A 287 6.47 3.65 3.01
C PHE A 287 5.20 3.45 2.15
N LEU A 288 4.03 3.32 2.77
CA LEU A 288 2.76 3.15 2.06
C LEU A 288 2.25 4.48 1.48
N THR A 289 2.34 5.59 2.22
CA THR A 289 1.77 6.88 1.77
C THR A 289 2.52 7.49 0.58
N ILE A 290 3.79 7.12 0.36
CA ILE A 290 4.55 7.50 -0.84
C ILE A 290 3.81 7.08 -2.12
N ILE A 291 3.24 5.87 -2.17
CA ILE A 291 2.55 5.32 -3.35
C ILE A 291 1.29 6.14 -3.70
N VAL A 292 0.63 6.73 -2.71
CA VAL A 292 -0.57 7.57 -2.91
C VAL A 292 -0.30 8.72 -3.89
N THR A 293 0.87 9.32 -3.83
CA THR A 293 1.23 10.43 -4.72
C THR A 293 1.21 10.03 -6.21
N THR A 294 1.74 8.84 -6.51
CA THR A 294 1.70 8.28 -7.87
C THR A 294 0.27 7.95 -8.31
N LEU A 295 -0.54 7.40 -7.41
CA LEU A 295 -1.95 7.11 -7.70
C LEU A 295 -2.74 8.39 -8.00
N VAL A 296 -2.60 9.42 -7.18
CA VAL A 296 -3.24 10.74 -7.40
C VAL A 296 -2.79 11.33 -8.74
N LEU A 297 -1.51 11.22 -9.11
CA LEU A 297 -0.99 11.66 -10.41
C LEU A 297 -1.75 10.99 -11.56
N VAL A 298 -1.84 9.67 -11.55
CA VAL A 298 -2.39 8.89 -12.64
C VAL A 298 -3.91 9.08 -12.77
N ILE A 299 -4.64 9.07 -11.63
CA ILE A 299 -6.08 9.34 -11.60
C ILE A 299 -6.36 10.76 -12.10
N SER A 300 -5.55 11.75 -11.69
CA SER A 300 -5.68 13.14 -12.13
C SER A 300 -5.55 13.30 -13.64
N PHE A 301 -4.65 12.55 -14.28
CA PHE A 301 -4.53 12.55 -15.74
C PHE A 301 -5.78 11.99 -16.40
N ALA A 302 -6.32 10.89 -15.90
CA ALA A 302 -7.54 10.26 -16.44
C ALA A 302 -8.74 11.21 -16.36
N GLU A 303 -9.01 11.76 -15.19
CA GLU A 303 -10.11 12.69 -14.95
C GLU A 303 -9.98 13.98 -15.76
N SER A 304 -8.76 14.53 -15.86
CA SER A 304 -8.49 15.72 -16.67
C SER A 304 -8.71 15.45 -18.16
N MET A 305 -8.32 14.27 -18.63
CA MET A 305 -8.54 13.85 -20.01
C MET A 305 -10.02 13.69 -20.31
N PHE A 306 -10.77 13.02 -19.41
CA PHE A 306 -12.21 12.83 -19.56
C PHE A 306 -12.94 14.19 -19.61
N PHE A 307 -12.56 15.13 -18.76
CA PHE A 307 -13.13 16.48 -18.76
C PHE A 307 -12.86 17.21 -20.07
N ILE A 308 -11.62 17.19 -20.59
CA ILE A 308 -11.24 17.84 -21.85
C ILE A 308 -11.94 17.18 -23.05
N PHE A 309 -12.08 15.85 -23.08
CA PHE A 309 -12.80 15.19 -24.17
C PHE A 309 -14.27 15.64 -24.26
N ASN A 310 -14.95 15.74 -23.12
CA ASN A 310 -16.32 16.24 -23.08
C ASN A 310 -16.43 17.70 -23.51
N TRP A 311 -15.52 18.58 -23.04
CA TRP A 311 -15.46 19.97 -23.46
C TRP A 311 -15.25 20.11 -24.97
N LEU A 312 -14.32 19.34 -25.54
CA LEU A 312 -14.05 19.34 -27.00
C LEU A 312 -15.23 18.80 -27.80
N ALA A 313 -15.98 17.84 -27.27
CA ALA A 313 -17.18 17.30 -27.92
C ALA A 313 -18.26 18.38 -28.06
N TYR A 314 -18.60 19.10 -26.97
CA TYR A 314 -19.57 20.19 -27.01
C TYR A 314 -19.14 21.33 -27.93
N TRP A 315 -17.83 21.66 -27.92
CA TRP A 315 -17.34 22.69 -28.83
C TRP A 315 -17.43 22.25 -30.30
N ARG A 316 -17.16 21.00 -30.65
CA ARG A 316 -17.30 20.44 -32.00
C ARG A 316 -18.75 20.36 -32.47
N ASP A 317 -19.67 20.14 -31.54
CA ASP A 317 -21.11 20.17 -31.79
C ASP A 317 -21.66 21.60 -32.07
N GLY A 318 -20.79 22.62 -32.12
CA GLY A 318 -21.09 24.00 -32.48
C GLY A 318 -21.43 24.92 -31.30
N MET A 319 -21.25 24.46 -30.06
CA MET A 319 -21.49 25.31 -28.88
C MET A 319 -20.38 26.35 -28.76
N GLU A 320 -20.75 27.57 -28.33
CA GLU A 320 -19.79 28.63 -28.02
C GLU A 320 -18.77 28.12 -26.96
N PRO A 321 -17.45 28.41 -27.11
CA PRO A 321 -16.40 27.85 -26.25
C PRO A 321 -16.62 28.00 -24.76
N ASN A 322 -17.05 29.20 -24.31
CA ASN A 322 -17.30 29.46 -22.89
C ASN A 322 -18.54 28.70 -22.38
N LYS A 323 -19.59 28.62 -23.23
CA LYS A 323 -20.80 27.84 -22.92
C LYS A 323 -20.50 26.34 -22.87
N ALA A 324 -19.58 25.86 -23.72
CA ALA A 324 -19.11 24.48 -23.70
C ALA A 324 -18.40 24.14 -22.38
N VAL A 325 -17.61 25.06 -21.78
CA VAL A 325 -17.04 24.88 -20.44
C VAL A 325 -18.14 24.75 -19.38
N ASP A 326 -19.12 25.65 -19.43
CA ASP A 326 -20.22 25.67 -18.47
C ASP A 326 -21.09 24.39 -18.59
N ALA A 327 -21.34 23.94 -19.84
CA ALA A 327 -22.05 22.69 -20.10
C ALA A 327 -21.28 21.45 -19.60
N THR A 328 -19.94 21.44 -19.79
CA THR A 328 -19.09 20.36 -19.28
C THR A 328 -19.15 20.27 -17.75
N VAL A 329 -18.99 21.39 -17.05
CA VAL A 329 -19.09 21.40 -15.57
C VAL A 329 -20.49 20.92 -15.11
N LYS A 330 -21.57 21.33 -15.80
CA LYS A 330 -22.94 20.94 -15.43
C LYS A 330 -23.23 19.46 -15.69
N LEU A 331 -22.69 18.86 -16.74
CA LEU A 331 -22.96 17.46 -17.11
C LEU A 331 -21.95 16.49 -16.53
N VAL A 332 -20.66 16.82 -16.60
CA VAL A 332 -19.58 15.95 -16.12
C VAL A 332 -19.41 16.07 -14.59
N GLY A 333 -19.64 17.26 -14.02
CA GLY A 333 -19.47 17.51 -12.60
C GLY A 333 -20.21 16.53 -11.68
N PRO A 334 -21.50 16.24 -11.89
CA PRO A 334 -22.22 15.27 -11.05
C PRO A 334 -21.66 13.84 -11.18
N ALA A 335 -21.25 13.41 -12.38
CA ALA A 335 -20.63 12.10 -12.59
C ALA A 335 -19.25 12.06 -11.92
N ALA A 336 -18.40 13.08 -12.13
CA ALA A 336 -17.10 13.20 -11.49
C ALA A 336 -17.19 13.28 -9.95
N ALA A 337 -18.26 13.86 -9.39
CA ALA A 337 -18.50 13.82 -7.96
C ALA A 337 -18.82 12.40 -7.47
N LEU A 338 -19.61 11.66 -8.22
CA LEU A 338 -19.94 10.27 -7.87
C LEU A 338 -18.71 9.36 -7.99
N THR A 339 -17.87 9.51 -9.04
CA THR A 339 -16.63 8.74 -9.19
C THR A 339 -15.65 9.08 -8.07
N MET A 340 -15.50 10.37 -7.73
CA MET A 340 -14.71 10.76 -6.57
C MET A 340 -15.21 10.09 -5.28
N LEU A 341 -16.52 10.04 -5.06
CA LEU A 341 -17.09 9.40 -3.87
C LEU A 341 -16.85 7.89 -3.84
N THR A 342 -16.95 7.19 -4.98
CA THR A 342 -16.68 5.75 -5.06
C THR A 342 -15.22 5.45 -4.76
N THR A 343 -14.29 6.21 -5.31
CA THR A 343 -12.85 6.06 -5.05
C THR A 343 -12.50 6.49 -3.61
N PHE A 344 -13.10 7.58 -3.11
CA PHE A 344 -12.97 7.99 -1.71
C PHE A 344 -13.42 6.89 -0.74
N VAL A 345 -14.59 6.25 -1.00
CA VAL A 345 -15.09 5.14 -0.19
C VAL A 345 -14.13 3.94 -0.23
N SER A 346 -13.55 3.64 -1.40
CA SER A 346 -12.57 2.56 -1.53
C SER A 346 -11.32 2.81 -0.70
N PHE A 347 -10.80 4.04 -0.65
CA PHE A 347 -9.71 4.38 0.28
C PHE A 347 -10.17 4.37 1.73
N ALA A 348 -11.34 4.97 2.02
CA ALA A 348 -11.84 5.09 3.38
C ALA A 348 -12.16 3.73 4.03
N SER A 349 -12.57 2.74 3.24
CA SER A 349 -12.82 1.38 3.76
C SER A 349 -11.57 0.75 4.34
N LEU A 350 -10.39 1.01 3.75
CA LEU A 350 -9.12 0.49 4.25
C LEU A 350 -8.74 1.02 5.64
N ALA A 351 -9.34 2.15 6.07
CA ALA A 351 -9.11 2.70 7.42
C ALA A 351 -9.80 1.89 8.53
N LEU A 352 -10.64 0.93 8.19
CA LEU A 352 -11.31 0.04 9.15
C LEU A 352 -10.38 -1.09 9.61
N THR A 353 -9.43 -1.50 8.77
CA THR A 353 -8.40 -2.47 9.14
C THR A 353 -7.47 -1.88 10.20
N PRO A 354 -7.16 -2.63 11.27
CA PRO A 354 -6.18 -2.22 12.26
C PRO A 354 -4.79 -2.09 11.63
N GLY A 355 -4.00 -1.14 12.13
CA GLY A 355 -2.65 -0.82 11.64
C GLY A 355 -2.54 0.65 11.26
N GLN A 356 -1.62 1.36 11.93
CA GLN A 356 -1.47 2.80 11.75
C GLN A 356 -1.07 3.16 10.31
N GLY A 357 -0.10 2.44 9.72
CA GLY A 357 0.37 2.73 8.37
C GLY A 357 -0.72 2.52 7.30
N VAL A 358 -1.55 1.48 7.46
CA VAL A 358 -2.71 1.24 6.56
C VAL A 358 -3.73 2.37 6.70
N ARG A 359 -4.01 2.81 7.93
CA ARG A 359 -4.94 3.92 8.20
C ARG A 359 -4.42 5.24 7.62
N GLU A 360 -3.14 5.54 7.75
CA GLU A 360 -2.52 6.73 7.16
C GLU A 360 -2.59 6.70 5.62
N PHE A 361 -2.30 5.56 5.02
CA PHE A 361 -2.45 5.34 3.58
C PHE A 361 -3.89 5.57 3.13
N ALA A 362 -4.87 5.00 3.83
CA ALA A 362 -6.30 5.16 3.54
C ALA A 362 -6.73 6.63 3.61
N MET A 363 -6.34 7.33 4.68
CA MET A 363 -6.67 8.76 4.86
C MET A 363 -5.97 9.63 3.82
N ALA A 364 -4.68 9.39 3.54
CA ALA A 364 -3.94 10.13 2.51
C ALA A 364 -4.56 9.93 1.12
N GLY A 365 -4.97 8.71 0.77
CA GLY A 365 -5.63 8.40 -0.50
C GLY A 365 -7.01 9.04 -0.62
N ALA A 366 -7.83 8.94 0.42
CA ALA A 366 -9.14 9.58 0.48
C ALA A 366 -9.03 11.12 0.37
N MET A 367 -8.10 11.74 1.11
CA MET A 367 -7.82 13.18 1.01
C MET A 367 -7.31 13.56 -0.37
N GLY A 368 -6.36 12.78 -0.94
CA GLY A 368 -5.81 13.00 -2.27
C GLY A 368 -6.90 12.97 -3.36
N THR A 369 -7.79 11.99 -3.30
CA THR A 369 -8.92 11.85 -4.23
C THR A 369 -9.91 13.02 -4.12
N PHE A 370 -10.23 13.44 -2.89
CA PHE A 370 -11.08 14.62 -2.67
C PHE A 370 -10.43 15.91 -3.20
N LEU A 371 -9.15 16.12 -2.90
CA LEU A 371 -8.40 17.28 -3.39
C LEU A 371 -8.26 17.31 -4.91
N LEU A 372 -8.08 16.15 -5.53
CA LEU A 372 -8.11 16.00 -6.98
C LEU A 372 -9.43 16.48 -7.57
N PHE A 373 -10.56 16.05 -7.02
CA PHE A 373 -11.88 16.49 -7.47
C PHE A 373 -12.06 18.01 -7.30
N VAL A 374 -11.66 18.57 -6.16
CA VAL A 374 -11.68 20.02 -5.95
C VAL A 374 -10.80 20.74 -6.97
N CYS A 375 -9.60 20.23 -7.24
CA CYS A 375 -8.69 20.77 -8.25
C CYS A 375 -9.34 20.71 -9.65
N LEU A 376 -9.91 19.57 -10.04
CA LEU A 376 -10.58 19.39 -11.32
C LEU A 376 -11.76 20.36 -11.49
N MET A 377 -12.59 20.53 -10.46
CA MET A 377 -13.80 21.39 -10.52
C MET A 377 -13.49 22.89 -10.34
N THR A 378 -12.31 23.25 -9.84
CA THR A 378 -11.94 24.67 -9.65
C THR A 378 -10.91 25.12 -10.67
N PHE A 379 -9.77 24.47 -10.72
CA PHE A 379 -8.64 24.89 -11.54
C PHE A 379 -8.89 24.67 -13.05
N MET A 380 -9.42 23.52 -13.47
CA MET A 380 -9.61 23.20 -14.89
C MET A 380 -10.57 24.16 -15.61
N PRO A 381 -11.76 24.50 -15.09
CA PRO A 381 -12.65 25.49 -15.73
C PRO A 381 -12.02 26.88 -15.80
N LEU A 382 -11.24 27.29 -14.78
CA LEU A 382 -10.52 28.58 -14.80
C LEU A 382 -9.47 28.62 -15.88
N MET A 383 -8.66 27.57 -15.99
CA MET A 383 -7.62 27.44 -17.03
C MET A 383 -8.22 27.40 -18.43
N LEU A 384 -9.31 26.64 -18.65
CA LEU A 384 -9.99 26.59 -19.95
C LEU A 384 -10.50 27.97 -20.37
N LYS A 385 -11.17 28.70 -19.47
CA LYS A 385 -11.65 30.07 -19.76
C LYS A 385 -10.50 31.05 -20.04
N ALA A 386 -9.35 30.88 -19.34
CA ALA A 386 -8.16 31.68 -19.59
C ALA A 386 -7.58 31.42 -20.99
N VAL A 387 -7.43 30.14 -21.38
CA VAL A 387 -6.87 29.75 -22.68
C VAL A 387 -7.79 30.10 -23.83
N ILE A 388 -9.12 30.02 -23.66
CA ILE A 388 -10.11 30.50 -24.62
C ILE A 388 -9.92 32.02 -24.89
N ARG A 389 -9.69 32.82 -23.83
CA ARG A 389 -9.42 34.27 -23.99
C ARG A 389 -8.11 34.57 -24.72
N LEU A 390 -7.11 33.66 -24.65
CA LEU A 390 -5.87 33.74 -25.41
C LEU A 390 -6.01 33.28 -26.85
N GLY A 391 -7.23 32.97 -27.33
CA GLY A 391 -7.51 32.65 -28.73
C GLY A 391 -7.29 31.17 -29.11
N PHE A 392 -7.30 30.27 -28.14
CA PHE A 392 -7.17 28.82 -28.40
C PHE A 392 -8.27 28.32 -29.35
N LYS A 393 -7.85 27.56 -30.36
CA LYS A 393 -8.74 26.88 -31.31
C LYS A 393 -8.66 25.37 -31.09
N PRO A 394 -9.79 24.66 -30.99
CA PRO A 394 -9.80 23.23 -30.73
C PRO A 394 -9.21 22.44 -31.91
N PRO A 395 -8.61 21.28 -31.62
CA PRO A 395 -8.19 20.35 -32.66
C PRO A 395 -9.39 19.80 -33.41
N ARG A 396 -9.27 19.76 -34.75
CA ARG A 396 -10.38 19.36 -35.63
C ARG A 396 -10.66 17.84 -35.70
N ARG A 397 -9.73 16.98 -35.24
CA ARG A 397 -9.85 15.52 -35.32
C ARG A 397 -9.40 14.85 -34.02
N SER A 398 -10.17 13.87 -33.51
CA SER A 398 -9.74 12.92 -32.50
C SER A 398 -8.87 11.82 -33.12
N SER A 399 -8.07 11.14 -32.30
CA SER A 399 -7.24 10.03 -32.77
C SER A 399 -8.15 8.84 -33.16
N LEU A 400 -7.98 8.30 -34.37
CA LEU A 400 -8.66 7.10 -34.86
C LEU A 400 -8.36 5.87 -33.99
N VAL A 401 -7.23 5.83 -33.34
CA VAL A 401 -6.82 4.71 -32.47
C VAL A 401 -7.77 4.54 -31.28
N LEU A 402 -8.27 5.64 -30.70
CA LEU A 402 -9.18 5.60 -29.55
C LEU A 402 -10.57 5.07 -29.86
N THR A 403 -10.99 5.12 -31.13
CA THR A 403 -12.32 4.65 -31.56
C THR A 403 -12.27 3.27 -32.22
N ALA A 404 -11.08 2.71 -32.43
CA ALA A 404 -10.91 1.42 -33.12
C ALA A 404 -11.67 0.24 -32.47
N PRO A 405 -11.75 0.08 -31.14
CA PRO A 405 -12.47 -1.03 -30.52
C PRO A 405 -13.99 -0.85 -30.50
N LEU A 406 -14.52 0.36 -30.72
CA LEU A 406 -15.95 0.66 -30.54
C LEU A 406 -16.88 -0.06 -31.53
N PRO A 407 -16.55 -0.18 -32.83
CA PRO A 407 -17.37 -0.97 -33.77
C PRO A 407 -17.49 -2.44 -33.37
N LEU A 408 -16.39 -3.03 -32.87
CA LEU A 408 -16.36 -4.40 -32.35
C LEU A 408 -17.21 -4.52 -31.08
N ALA A 409 -17.07 -3.59 -30.13
CA ALA A 409 -17.87 -3.55 -28.90
C ALA A 409 -19.39 -3.47 -29.23
N TRP A 410 -19.76 -2.60 -30.16
CA TRP A 410 -21.15 -2.52 -30.65
C TRP A 410 -21.61 -3.80 -31.33
N PHE A 411 -20.78 -4.38 -32.20
CA PHE A 411 -21.12 -5.63 -32.91
C PHE A 411 -21.40 -6.76 -31.91
N ILE A 412 -20.52 -6.91 -30.91
CA ILE A 412 -20.66 -7.92 -29.86
C ILE A 412 -21.91 -7.64 -29.00
N ALA A 413 -22.10 -6.42 -28.52
CA ALA A 413 -23.26 -6.05 -27.69
C ALA A 413 -24.60 -6.26 -28.43
N SER A 414 -24.67 -5.92 -29.72
CA SER A 414 -25.89 -6.03 -30.51
C SER A 414 -26.20 -7.47 -30.94
N ARG A 415 -25.16 -8.27 -31.28
CA ARG A 415 -25.36 -9.63 -31.84
C ARG A 415 -25.30 -10.72 -30.77
N PHE A 416 -24.40 -10.56 -29.79
CA PHE A 416 -24.10 -11.56 -28.77
C PHE A 416 -24.43 -11.06 -27.36
N GLY A 417 -25.22 -10.01 -27.18
CA GLY A 417 -25.49 -9.39 -25.89
C GLY A 417 -25.98 -10.38 -24.82
N ARG A 418 -26.96 -11.24 -25.15
CA ARG A 418 -27.50 -12.24 -24.22
C ARG A 418 -26.49 -13.33 -23.84
N PRO A 419 -25.87 -14.08 -24.82
CA PRO A 419 -24.92 -15.11 -24.45
C PRO A 419 -23.69 -14.54 -23.70
N LEU A 420 -23.18 -13.37 -24.09
CA LEU A 420 -22.07 -12.74 -23.37
C LEU A 420 -22.46 -12.33 -21.96
N SER A 421 -23.66 -11.77 -21.75
CA SER A 421 -24.13 -11.42 -20.38
C SER A 421 -24.23 -12.65 -19.49
N ILE A 422 -24.77 -13.76 -20.02
CA ILE A 422 -24.87 -15.02 -19.25
C ILE A 422 -23.47 -15.55 -18.95
N ALA A 423 -22.57 -15.58 -19.93
CA ALA A 423 -21.20 -16.02 -19.73
C ALA A 423 -20.46 -15.16 -18.70
N ALA A 424 -20.58 -13.83 -18.78
CA ALA A 424 -19.97 -12.91 -17.83
C ALA A 424 -20.48 -13.15 -16.40
N ILE A 425 -21.78 -13.32 -16.21
CA ILE A 425 -22.36 -13.64 -14.90
C ILE A 425 -21.81 -14.97 -14.37
N VAL A 426 -21.83 -16.02 -15.18
CA VAL A 426 -21.35 -17.36 -14.79
C VAL A 426 -19.87 -17.31 -14.44
N VAL A 427 -19.05 -16.69 -15.27
CA VAL A 427 -17.60 -16.55 -15.02
C VAL A 427 -17.36 -15.75 -13.74
N THR A 428 -18.02 -14.62 -13.53
CA THR A 428 -17.87 -13.82 -12.30
C THR A 428 -18.26 -14.63 -11.05
N ILE A 429 -19.32 -15.44 -11.12
CA ILE A 429 -19.70 -16.33 -10.00
C ILE A 429 -18.64 -17.42 -9.77
N LEU A 430 -18.09 -18.02 -10.82
CA LEU A 430 -17.05 -19.03 -10.69
C LEU A 430 -15.74 -18.45 -10.10
N LEU A 431 -15.43 -17.19 -10.40
CA LEU A 431 -14.27 -16.49 -9.86
C LEU A 431 -14.37 -16.19 -8.35
N LEU A 432 -15.57 -16.32 -7.75
CA LEU A 432 -15.72 -16.25 -6.28
C LEU A 432 -15.08 -17.46 -5.57
N ILE A 433 -14.85 -18.58 -6.27
CA ILE A 433 -14.22 -19.76 -5.69
C ILE A 433 -12.76 -19.49 -5.30
N PRO A 434 -11.86 -19.07 -6.24
CA PRO A 434 -10.50 -18.71 -5.87
C PRO A 434 -10.43 -17.54 -4.87
N TYR A 435 -11.37 -16.56 -4.94
CA TYR A 435 -11.48 -15.49 -3.95
C TYR A 435 -11.62 -15.99 -2.51
N GLY A 436 -12.43 -17.03 -2.30
CA GLY A 436 -12.64 -17.62 -0.97
C GLY A 436 -11.55 -18.61 -0.51
N LEU A 437 -10.69 -19.06 -1.44
CA LEU A 437 -9.65 -20.06 -1.17
C LEU A 437 -8.24 -19.48 -1.08
N ILE A 438 -8.02 -18.27 -1.56
CA ILE A 438 -6.72 -17.62 -1.54
C ILE A 438 -6.31 -17.28 -0.10
N GLN A 439 -5.06 -17.57 0.25
CA GLN A 439 -4.55 -17.36 1.61
C GLN A 439 -3.59 -16.18 1.69
N PRO A 440 -3.52 -15.50 2.84
CA PRO A 440 -2.48 -14.51 3.11
C PRO A 440 -1.09 -15.14 3.02
N ARG A 441 -0.16 -14.39 2.44
CA ARG A 441 1.25 -14.74 2.35
C ARG A 441 2.10 -13.54 2.73
N PHE A 442 3.08 -13.79 3.58
CA PHE A 442 4.14 -12.84 3.87
C PHE A 442 5.48 -13.48 3.46
N SER A 443 6.34 -12.72 2.80
CA SER A 443 7.72 -13.08 2.52
C SER A 443 8.60 -11.85 2.75
N PHE A 444 9.65 -12.03 3.52
CA PHE A 444 10.59 -10.94 3.82
C PHE A 444 11.39 -10.55 2.58
N GLU A 445 11.72 -11.51 1.73
CA GLU A 445 12.40 -11.31 0.43
C GLU A 445 11.64 -10.34 -0.47
N ASP A 446 10.30 -10.42 -0.47
CA ASP A 446 9.47 -9.58 -1.31
C ASP A 446 9.53 -8.09 -0.90
N MET A 447 10.03 -7.77 0.31
CA MET A 447 10.18 -6.39 0.79
C MET A 447 11.52 -5.76 0.40
N LEU A 448 12.55 -6.56 0.14
CA LEU A 448 13.89 -6.09 -0.18
C LEU A 448 14.11 -6.01 -1.70
N ALA A 449 14.99 -5.11 -2.12
CA ALA A 449 15.38 -5.04 -3.52
C ALA A 449 16.09 -6.33 -3.96
N LYS A 450 15.82 -6.82 -5.16
CA LYS A 450 16.44 -8.07 -5.69
C LYS A 450 17.96 -8.04 -5.74
N GLN A 451 18.56 -6.87 -5.76
CA GLN A 451 20.01 -6.64 -5.78
C GLN A 451 20.49 -6.02 -4.46
N SER A 452 19.78 -6.27 -3.37
CA SER A 452 20.16 -5.81 -2.04
C SER A 452 21.44 -6.54 -1.58
N ASN A 453 22.50 -5.79 -1.27
CA ASN A 453 23.70 -6.36 -0.67
C ASN A 453 23.38 -6.94 0.70
N ALA A 454 22.51 -6.28 1.47
CA ALA A 454 22.11 -6.77 2.77
C ALA A 454 21.34 -8.10 2.71
N LEU A 455 20.58 -8.36 1.65
CA LEU A 455 19.93 -9.67 1.43
C LEU A 455 20.97 -10.74 1.09
N THR A 456 21.88 -10.46 0.17
CA THR A 456 22.96 -11.39 -0.21
C THR A 456 23.84 -11.73 0.99
N THR A 457 24.17 -10.76 1.82
CA THR A 457 24.94 -10.98 3.07
C THR A 457 24.16 -11.85 4.06
N ALA A 458 22.84 -11.63 4.20
CA ALA A 458 21.99 -12.47 5.04
C ALA A 458 21.95 -13.93 4.53
N GLU A 459 21.84 -14.15 3.22
CA GLU A 459 21.91 -15.48 2.60
C GLU A 459 23.26 -16.17 2.87
N GLN A 460 24.36 -15.43 2.76
CA GLN A 460 25.70 -15.96 3.08
C GLN A 460 25.82 -16.36 4.57
N ILE A 461 25.25 -15.58 5.47
CA ILE A 461 25.20 -15.92 6.89
C ILE A 461 24.30 -17.14 7.12
N ASP A 462 23.15 -17.20 6.47
CA ASP A 462 22.23 -18.36 6.56
C ASP A 462 22.91 -19.66 6.09
N ASP A 463 23.63 -19.60 4.99
CA ASP A 463 24.39 -20.74 4.45
C ASP A 463 25.62 -21.08 5.32
N GLY A 464 26.29 -20.09 5.91
CA GLY A 464 27.50 -20.25 6.67
C GLY A 464 27.28 -20.75 8.12
N VAL A 465 26.42 -20.06 8.87
CA VAL A 465 26.20 -20.34 10.30
C VAL A 465 24.77 -20.81 10.63
N GLY A 466 23.90 -20.93 9.62
CA GLY A 466 22.55 -21.48 9.79
C GLY A 466 21.49 -20.46 10.14
N GLY A 467 21.81 -19.16 10.01
CA GLY A 467 20.88 -18.06 10.15
C GLY A 467 21.06 -17.22 11.42
N VAL A 468 20.66 -15.95 11.29
CA VAL A 468 20.77 -14.95 12.38
C VAL A 468 19.44 -14.28 12.68
N ALA A 469 18.36 -14.68 12.02
CA ALA A 469 17.07 -14.07 12.28
C ALA A 469 16.43 -14.65 13.54
N PRO A 470 16.19 -13.83 14.57
CA PRO A 470 15.73 -14.31 15.85
C PRO A 470 14.23 -14.62 15.87
N LEU A 471 13.89 -15.72 16.55
CA LEU A 471 12.55 -16.03 17.04
C LEU A 471 12.60 -16.00 18.56
N TYR A 472 11.75 -15.21 19.20
CA TYR A 472 11.75 -15.04 20.64
C TYR A 472 10.62 -15.79 21.30
N ILE A 473 10.93 -16.44 22.43
CA ILE A 473 9.92 -17.00 23.33
C ILE A 473 10.11 -16.33 24.68
N ARG A 474 9.13 -15.55 25.10
CA ARG A 474 9.04 -14.98 26.44
C ARG A 474 8.48 -16.01 27.39
N VAL A 475 9.18 -16.28 28.46
CA VAL A 475 8.80 -17.27 29.49
C VAL A 475 8.52 -16.53 30.80
N PRO A 476 7.27 -16.55 31.31
CA PRO A 476 6.99 -16.00 32.64
C PRO A 476 7.62 -16.89 33.72
N LEU A 477 8.26 -16.27 34.70
CA LEU A 477 8.88 -16.90 35.83
C LEU A 477 8.13 -16.59 37.12
N ALA A 478 8.21 -17.46 38.12
CA ALA A 478 7.55 -17.29 39.42
C ALA A 478 8.48 -16.61 40.47
N GLY A 479 9.77 -16.57 40.21
CA GLY A 479 10.80 -16.10 41.14
C GLY A 479 10.89 -14.58 41.28
N THR A 480 11.40 -14.14 42.39
CA THR A 480 11.75 -12.74 42.67
C THR A 480 13.28 -12.51 42.72
N ASP A 481 14.06 -13.56 42.52
CA ASP A 481 15.52 -13.52 42.52
C ASP A 481 16.05 -13.78 41.11
N PRO A 482 16.82 -12.85 40.53
CA PRO A 482 17.46 -13.01 39.22
C PRO A 482 18.48 -14.16 39.17
N ASN A 483 18.93 -14.69 40.28
CA ASN A 483 19.78 -15.89 40.34
C ASN A 483 19.00 -17.20 40.19
N VAL A 484 17.71 -17.05 39.94
CA VAL A 484 16.77 -18.06 39.46
C VAL A 484 16.66 -19.29 40.34
N ASP A 485 15.50 -19.42 40.94
CA ASP A 485 15.09 -20.68 41.61
C ASP A 485 15.29 -21.85 40.63
N ASP A 486 15.67 -23.01 41.13
CA ASP A 486 15.88 -24.22 40.32
C ASP A 486 14.69 -24.58 39.44
N THR A 487 13.45 -24.29 39.89
CA THR A 487 12.21 -24.54 39.15
C THR A 487 12.07 -23.65 37.95
N ASP A 488 12.39 -22.34 38.07
CA ASP A 488 12.33 -21.38 37.00
C ASP A 488 13.41 -21.64 35.94
N PHE A 489 14.60 -22.03 36.41
CA PHE A 489 15.69 -22.39 35.51
C PHE A 489 15.37 -23.66 34.71
N GLU A 490 14.75 -24.67 35.35
CA GLU A 490 14.29 -25.89 34.67
C GLU A 490 13.21 -25.57 33.64
N THR A 491 12.36 -24.57 33.89
CA THR A 491 11.37 -24.10 32.93
C THR A 491 12.05 -23.46 31.70
N ILE A 492 13.06 -22.60 31.92
CA ILE A 492 13.83 -22.01 30.84
C ILE A 492 14.53 -23.10 30.02
N ARG A 493 15.18 -24.07 30.67
CA ARG A 493 15.87 -25.18 30.04
C ARG A 493 14.92 -26.00 29.18
N ARG A 494 13.74 -26.29 29.68
CA ARG A 494 12.72 -27.05 28.96
C ARG A 494 12.21 -26.34 27.72
N VAL A 495 11.96 -25.00 27.79
CA VAL A 495 11.61 -24.20 26.60
C VAL A 495 12.75 -24.16 25.59
N HIS A 496 13.99 -24.05 26.08
CA HIS A 496 15.19 -24.12 25.27
C HIS A 496 15.26 -25.43 24.48
N GLU A 497 15.16 -26.59 25.17
CA GLU A 497 15.21 -27.91 24.59
C GLU A 497 14.07 -28.16 23.57
N ILE A 498 12.85 -27.72 23.90
CA ILE A 498 11.70 -27.79 22.96
C ILE A 498 12.01 -27.00 21.70
N LEU A 499 12.44 -25.73 21.80
CA LEU A 499 12.74 -24.92 20.63
C LEU A 499 13.91 -25.54 19.83
N GLU A 500 14.97 -25.98 20.50
CA GLU A 500 16.14 -26.59 19.87
C GLU A 500 15.81 -27.86 19.09
N SER A 501 14.88 -28.70 19.61
CA SER A 501 14.44 -29.91 18.93
C SER A 501 13.79 -29.63 17.57
N HIS A 502 13.22 -28.45 17.38
CA HIS A 502 12.52 -28.05 16.16
C HIS A 502 13.39 -27.27 15.18
N ILE A 503 14.33 -26.42 15.68
CA ILE A 503 15.16 -25.57 14.79
C ILE A 503 16.59 -26.10 14.61
N GLY A 504 16.99 -27.10 15.39
CA GLY A 504 18.29 -27.74 15.31
C GLY A 504 19.19 -27.41 16.50
N GLU A 505 20.14 -28.31 16.75
CA GLU A 505 21.09 -28.21 17.87
C GLU A 505 21.92 -26.93 17.82
N ASN A 506 22.14 -26.33 18.99
CA ASN A 506 22.93 -25.11 19.22
C ASN A 506 22.43 -23.84 18.50
N LYS A 507 21.18 -23.83 18.02
CA LYS A 507 20.54 -22.63 17.43
C LYS A 507 19.71 -21.82 18.41
N VAL A 508 19.68 -22.22 19.66
CA VAL A 508 18.94 -21.56 20.73
C VAL A 508 19.90 -20.93 21.73
N ILE A 509 19.65 -19.69 22.08
CA ILE A 509 20.39 -18.98 23.14
C ILE A 509 19.39 -18.58 24.22
N SER A 510 19.72 -18.92 25.44
CA SER A 510 18.97 -18.57 26.66
C SER A 510 19.88 -18.63 27.90
N ALA A 511 19.33 -18.32 29.06
CA ALA A 511 20.03 -18.52 30.34
C ALA A 511 20.49 -19.99 30.54
N ALA A 512 19.86 -20.96 29.88
CA ALA A 512 20.25 -22.38 29.98
C ALA A 512 21.67 -22.63 29.40
N ASN A 513 22.13 -21.87 28.39
CA ASN A 513 23.48 -22.01 27.86
C ASN A 513 24.55 -21.68 28.91
N LEU A 514 24.24 -20.80 29.86
CA LEU A 514 25.15 -20.40 30.95
C LEU A 514 25.39 -21.55 31.94
N SER A 515 24.47 -22.57 31.97
CA SER A 515 24.68 -23.74 32.83
C SER A 515 25.88 -24.58 32.43
N ASN A 516 26.28 -24.58 31.18
CA ASN A 516 27.45 -25.29 30.68
C ASN A 516 28.72 -24.81 31.36
N TYR A 517 28.76 -23.55 31.79
CA TYR A 517 29.88 -22.99 32.55
C TYR A 517 29.83 -23.33 34.04
N THR A 518 28.65 -23.68 34.60
CA THR A 518 28.53 -24.11 36.01
C THR A 518 29.11 -25.52 36.22
N GLU A 519 29.18 -26.35 35.19
CA GLU A 519 29.83 -27.66 35.25
C GLU A 519 31.34 -27.55 35.45
N THR A 520 31.93 -26.37 35.20
CA THR A 520 33.34 -26.06 35.45
C THR A 520 33.63 -25.63 36.90
N GLY A 521 32.60 -25.61 37.80
CA GLY A 521 32.74 -25.36 39.22
C GLY A 521 32.39 -23.95 39.67
N PHE A 522 31.88 -23.10 38.80
CA PHE A 522 31.33 -21.77 39.15
C PHE A 522 29.87 -21.86 39.60
N SER A 523 29.50 -20.99 40.57
CA SER A 523 28.08 -20.80 40.86
C SER A 523 27.37 -20.09 39.73
N ARG A 524 26.03 -20.29 39.61
CA ARG A 524 25.24 -19.56 38.64
C ARG A 524 25.39 -18.04 38.77
N GLU A 525 25.43 -17.53 40.00
CA GLU A 525 25.63 -16.11 40.28
C GLU A 525 26.92 -15.58 39.65
N GLU A 526 28.05 -16.29 39.86
CA GLU A 526 29.34 -15.92 39.28
C GLU A 526 29.33 -15.93 37.75
N VAL A 527 28.64 -16.89 37.13
CA VAL A 527 28.48 -16.97 35.67
C VAL A 527 27.60 -15.82 35.16
N PHE A 528 26.48 -15.54 35.80
CA PHE A 528 25.61 -14.42 35.42
C PHE A 528 26.28 -13.06 35.62
N ASP A 529 27.10 -12.90 36.64
CA ASP A 529 27.85 -11.66 36.89
C ASP A 529 29.02 -11.48 35.90
N SER A 530 29.55 -12.57 35.37
CA SER A 530 30.59 -12.52 34.32
C SER A 530 30.03 -12.07 32.94
N VAL A 531 28.76 -12.27 32.71
CA VAL A 531 28.03 -11.79 31.52
C VAL A 531 27.59 -10.35 31.78
N GLY A 532 28.17 -9.38 31.12
CA GLY A 532 27.89 -7.96 31.38
C GLY A 532 26.39 -7.60 31.47
N PRO A 533 26.02 -6.53 32.17
CA PRO A 533 24.63 -6.18 32.48
C PRO A 533 23.71 -6.10 31.26
N PHE A 534 24.27 -5.71 30.11
CA PHE A 534 23.56 -5.61 28.88
C PHE A 534 23.12 -7.00 28.34
N MET A 535 24.01 -7.97 28.31
CA MET A 535 23.71 -9.34 27.89
C MET A 535 22.78 -10.07 28.87
N ARG A 536 22.91 -9.79 30.17
CA ARG A 536 22.05 -10.36 31.23
C ARG A 536 20.58 -9.99 30.95
N LYS A 537 20.28 -8.73 30.60
CA LYS A 537 18.92 -8.28 30.25
C LYS A 537 18.33 -9.02 29.05
N ARG A 538 19.18 -9.57 28.19
CA ARG A 538 18.72 -10.39 27.04
C ARG A 538 18.29 -11.79 27.42
N PHE A 539 18.55 -12.21 28.62
CA PHE A 539 18.18 -13.53 29.12
C PHE A 539 17.08 -13.47 30.15
N ILE A 540 17.20 -12.53 31.10
CA ILE A 540 16.28 -12.44 32.25
C ILE A 540 16.10 -10.96 32.61
N THR A 541 14.86 -10.59 32.95
CA THR A 541 14.54 -9.24 33.45
C THR A 541 15.22 -8.95 34.77
N ASP A 542 15.48 -7.66 35.09
CA ASP A 542 16.14 -7.23 36.32
C ASP A 542 15.39 -7.68 37.59
N ASP A 543 14.07 -7.88 37.53
CA ASP A 543 13.22 -8.36 38.60
C ASP A 543 13.07 -9.89 38.65
N GLY A 544 13.71 -10.62 37.74
CA GLY A 544 13.65 -12.07 37.65
C GLY A 544 12.26 -12.65 37.28
N SER A 545 11.32 -11.80 36.86
CA SER A 545 9.93 -12.24 36.59
C SER A 545 9.72 -12.87 35.21
N GLN A 546 10.65 -12.63 34.29
CA GLN A 546 10.54 -13.12 32.92
C GLN A 546 11.90 -13.51 32.35
N ALA A 547 11.91 -14.53 31.48
CA ALA A 547 13.08 -14.93 30.74
C ALA A 547 12.81 -14.89 29.23
N LEU A 548 13.88 -14.76 28.47
CA LEU A 548 13.84 -14.78 27.01
C LEU A 548 14.65 -15.98 26.49
N VAL A 549 14.00 -16.79 25.65
CA VAL A 549 14.64 -17.86 24.89
C VAL A 549 14.64 -17.43 23.42
N THR A 550 15.83 -17.35 22.82
CA THR A 550 16.02 -16.85 21.44
C THR A 550 16.49 -18.00 20.55
N GLY A 551 15.71 -18.35 19.55
CA GLY A 551 16.10 -19.29 18.51
C GLY A 551 16.57 -18.55 17.25
N PHE A 552 17.70 -18.91 16.68
CA PHE A 552 18.20 -18.35 15.42
C PHE A 552 17.81 -19.23 14.24
N MET A 553 17.24 -18.60 13.24
CA MET A 553 16.70 -19.27 12.06
C MET A 553 17.21 -18.60 10.78
N PRO A 554 17.13 -19.28 9.63
CA PRO A 554 17.40 -18.64 8.35
C PRO A 554 16.55 -17.38 8.16
N THR A 555 17.14 -16.35 7.57
CA THR A 555 16.45 -15.09 7.27
C THR A 555 15.30 -15.33 6.29
N ILE A 556 15.53 -16.23 5.34
CA ILE A 556 14.55 -16.62 4.32
C ILE A 556 13.85 -17.90 4.74
N ILE A 557 12.68 -17.75 5.31
CA ILE A 557 11.79 -18.87 5.68
C ILE A 557 10.37 -18.59 5.23
N SER A 558 9.67 -19.58 4.69
CA SER A 558 8.28 -19.38 4.27
C SER A 558 7.36 -19.16 5.48
N SER A 559 6.36 -18.27 5.33
CA SER A 559 5.35 -18.06 6.38
C SER A 559 4.63 -19.35 6.78
N ALA A 560 4.42 -20.27 5.85
CA ALA A 560 3.79 -21.54 6.13
C ALA A 560 4.66 -22.42 7.06
N THR A 561 5.96 -22.50 6.78
CA THR A 561 6.93 -23.24 7.61
C THR A 561 7.03 -22.64 9.00
N LEU A 562 7.10 -21.29 9.09
CA LEU A 562 7.17 -20.62 10.38
C LEU A 562 5.89 -20.79 11.22
N LYS A 563 4.72 -20.74 10.59
CA LYS A 563 3.45 -21.00 11.26
C LYS A 563 3.38 -22.41 11.82
N GLN A 564 3.80 -23.40 11.04
CA GLN A 564 3.86 -24.79 11.48
C GLN A 564 4.81 -24.94 12.68
N LEU A 565 6.03 -24.36 12.58
CA LEU A 565 7.00 -24.38 13.66
C LEU A 565 6.43 -23.78 14.95
N VAL A 566 5.84 -22.59 14.86
CA VAL A 566 5.24 -21.92 16.04
C VAL A 566 4.12 -22.75 16.65
N GLN A 567 3.28 -23.38 15.82
CA GLN A 567 2.19 -24.22 16.29
C GLN A 567 2.73 -25.47 16.99
N ASP A 568 3.74 -26.13 16.42
CA ASP A 568 4.33 -27.35 16.98
C ASP A 568 5.04 -27.04 18.32
N VAL A 569 5.86 -25.97 18.38
CA VAL A 569 6.52 -25.52 19.61
C VAL A 569 5.49 -25.13 20.69
N THR A 570 4.44 -24.38 20.32
CA THR A 570 3.39 -23.99 21.27
C THR A 570 2.67 -25.23 21.85
N THR A 571 2.31 -26.18 20.99
CA THR A 571 1.63 -27.42 21.40
C THR A 571 2.50 -28.23 22.35
N GLU A 572 3.80 -28.32 22.09
CA GLU A 572 4.73 -29.06 22.96
C GLU A 572 4.99 -28.34 24.28
N MET A 573 5.09 -27.01 24.29
CA MET A 573 5.15 -26.23 25.55
C MET A 573 3.91 -26.42 26.42
N GLU A 574 2.72 -26.39 25.81
CA GLU A 574 1.45 -26.66 26.52
C GLU A 574 1.40 -28.09 27.10
N ALA A 575 1.84 -29.09 26.32
CA ALA A 575 1.93 -30.48 26.76
C ALA A 575 2.93 -30.66 27.91
N ALA A 576 4.00 -29.85 27.93
CA ALA A 576 4.99 -29.81 29.02
C ALA A 576 4.49 -29.06 30.27
N GLY A 577 3.29 -28.47 30.23
CA GLY A 577 2.69 -27.72 31.35
C GLY A 577 3.25 -26.28 31.48
N ILE A 578 3.91 -25.77 30.46
CA ILE A 578 4.43 -24.41 30.42
C ILE A 578 3.29 -23.46 29.99
N VAL A 579 2.81 -22.67 30.92
CA VAL A 579 1.66 -21.79 30.73
C VAL A 579 2.12 -20.34 30.67
N GLY A 580 1.59 -19.58 29.72
CA GLY A 580 1.86 -18.15 29.59
C GLY A 580 3.16 -17.81 28.83
N ALA A 581 3.86 -18.79 28.26
CA ALA A 581 4.94 -18.54 27.32
C ALA A 581 4.36 -17.97 26.02
N GLU A 582 4.98 -16.90 25.50
CA GLU A 582 4.52 -16.20 24.31
C GLU A 582 5.64 -16.15 23.28
N ILE A 583 5.29 -16.55 22.06
CA ILE A 583 6.19 -16.42 20.90
C ILE A 583 5.96 -15.04 20.30
N GLY A 584 7.04 -14.25 20.23
CA GLY A 584 7.00 -12.84 19.83
C GLY A 584 8.13 -12.43 18.88
N GLY A 585 8.37 -11.12 18.86
CA GLY A 585 9.37 -10.48 18.01
C GLY A 585 8.88 -10.15 16.61
N LEU A 586 9.77 -9.57 15.81
CA LEU A 586 9.48 -9.11 14.45
C LEU A 586 8.91 -10.24 13.57
N ARG A 587 9.45 -11.44 13.70
CA ARG A 587 8.97 -12.59 12.92
C ARG A 587 7.57 -13.03 13.28
N GLY A 588 7.26 -13.08 14.55
CA GLY A 588 5.90 -13.34 15.03
C GLY A 588 4.93 -12.27 14.52
N LEU A 589 5.30 -11.01 14.69
CA LEU A 589 4.51 -9.87 14.24
C LEU A 589 4.30 -9.87 12.72
N THR A 590 5.36 -10.01 11.93
CA THR A 590 5.25 -9.96 10.47
C THR A 590 4.50 -11.16 9.89
N THR A 591 4.60 -12.35 10.49
CA THR A 591 3.90 -13.54 10.02
C THR A 591 2.43 -13.56 10.40
N PHE A 592 2.12 -13.39 11.67
CA PHE A 592 0.74 -13.49 12.18
C PHE A 592 -0.01 -12.16 12.11
N GLY A 593 0.67 -11.04 12.35
CA GLY A 593 0.10 -9.70 12.21
C GLY A 593 -0.24 -9.39 10.76
N THR A 594 0.57 -9.83 9.79
CA THR A 594 0.22 -9.70 8.36
C THR A 594 -1.02 -10.48 8.01
N ASP A 595 -1.18 -11.71 8.50
CA ASP A 595 -2.40 -12.50 8.27
C ASP A 595 -3.65 -11.77 8.77
N GLN A 596 -3.57 -11.19 9.96
CA GLN A 596 -4.67 -10.43 10.56
C GLN A 596 -5.00 -9.19 9.72
N ILE A 597 -3.98 -8.42 9.32
CA ILE A 597 -4.15 -7.21 8.51
C ILE A 597 -4.69 -7.57 7.12
N VAL A 598 -4.11 -8.56 6.43
CA VAL A 598 -4.51 -8.95 5.07
C VAL A 598 -5.93 -9.49 5.05
N SER A 599 -6.31 -10.32 6.05
CA SER A 599 -7.69 -10.81 6.19
C SER A 599 -8.67 -9.67 6.48
N GLY A 600 -8.29 -8.69 7.30
CA GLY A 600 -9.06 -7.46 7.52
C GLY A 600 -9.25 -6.66 6.24
N LEU A 601 -8.20 -6.44 5.49
CA LEU A 601 -8.24 -5.74 4.20
C LEU A 601 -9.11 -6.45 3.16
N GLN A 602 -9.12 -7.79 3.12
CA GLN A 602 -10.00 -8.55 2.25
C GLN A 602 -11.48 -8.34 2.61
N LEU A 603 -11.78 -8.25 3.90
CA LEU A 603 -13.12 -7.87 4.37
C LEU A 603 -13.45 -6.43 3.97
N ASP A 604 -12.50 -5.50 4.10
CA ASP A 604 -12.67 -4.09 3.72
C ASP A 604 -12.90 -3.94 2.21
N LEU A 605 -12.21 -4.72 1.37
CA LEU A 605 -12.47 -4.79 -0.06
C LEU A 605 -13.92 -5.22 -0.34
N THR A 606 -14.37 -6.29 0.33
CA THR A 606 -15.77 -6.77 0.20
C THR A 606 -16.75 -5.67 0.62
N LEU A 607 -16.51 -5.01 1.73
CA LEU A 607 -17.35 -3.92 2.24
C LEU A 607 -17.32 -2.71 1.27
N SER A 608 -16.16 -2.36 0.75
CA SER A 608 -15.99 -1.31 -0.27
C SER A 608 -16.85 -1.59 -1.51
N VAL A 609 -16.83 -2.83 -2.01
CA VAL A 609 -17.67 -3.27 -3.13
C VAL A 609 -19.15 -3.07 -2.82
N LEU A 610 -19.62 -3.54 -1.67
CA LEU A 610 -21.03 -3.43 -1.28
C LEU A 610 -21.47 -1.98 -1.11
N VAL A 611 -20.66 -1.15 -0.45
CA VAL A 611 -20.96 0.28 -0.24
C VAL A 611 -20.97 1.02 -1.56
N ASN A 612 -20.01 0.77 -2.46
CA ASN A 612 -19.95 1.40 -3.77
C ASN A 612 -21.15 1.01 -4.65
N LEU A 613 -21.54 -0.27 -4.68
CA LEU A 613 -22.76 -0.69 -5.38
C LEU A 613 -24.02 -0.05 -4.79
N GLY A 614 -24.09 0.07 -3.47
CA GLY A 614 -25.15 0.81 -2.77
C GLY A 614 -25.18 2.30 -3.17
N LEU A 615 -24.01 2.94 -3.21
CA LEU A 615 -23.85 4.34 -3.62
C LEU A 615 -24.30 4.57 -5.07
N ILE A 616 -23.91 3.70 -6.02
CA ILE A 616 -24.34 3.73 -7.41
C ILE A 616 -25.87 3.56 -7.49
N GLY A 617 -26.42 2.57 -6.77
CA GLY A 617 -27.87 2.35 -6.74
C GLY A 617 -28.64 3.53 -6.20
N PHE A 618 -28.13 4.19 -5.17
CA PHE A 618 -28.71 5.38 -4.58
C PHE A 618 -28.60 6.59 -5.51
N ALA A 619 -27.44 6.83 -6.12
CA ALA A 619 -27.19 7.95 -7.03
C ALA A 619 -28.11 7.88 -8.26
N PHE A 620 -28.20 6.70 -8.89
CA PHE A 620 -29.05 6.48 -10.07
C PHE A 620 -30.51 6.16 -9.74
N GLN A 621 -30.86 6.09 -8.46
CA GLN A 621 -32.20 5.75 -7.97
C GLN A 621 -32.73 4.43 -8.53
N SER A 622 -31.87 3.46 -8.69
CA SER A 622 -32.20 2.18 -9.32
C SER A 622 -31.31 1.04 -8.82
N PHE A 623 -31.88 0.15 -8.01
CA PHE A 623 -31.21 -1.08 -7.60
C PHE A 623 -30.81 -1.98 -8.80
N ARG A 624 -31.60 -1.92 -9.88
CA ARG A 624 -31.30 -2.67 -11.11
C ARG A 624 -30.05 -2.15 -11.82
N VAL A 625 -29.83 -0.84 -11.78
CA VAL A 625 -28.62 -0.23 -12.32
C VAL A 625 -27.41 -0.61 -11.46
N ALA A 626 -27.53 -0.59 -10.13
CA ALA A 626 -26.48 -1.09 -9.24
C ALA A 626 -26.12 -2.56 -9.53
N LEU A 627 -27.13 -3.42 -9.71
CA LEU A 627 -26.91 -4.82 -10.03
C LEU A 627 -26.26 -5.01 -11.41
N ALA A 628 -26.62 -4.17 -12.39
CA ALA A 628 -25.99 -4.21 -13.71
C ALA A 628 -24.53 -3.78 -13.68
N SER A 629 -24.17 -2.83 -12.81
CA SER A 629 -22.79 -2.38 -12.62
C SER A 629 -21.95 -3.38 -11.83
N ALA A 630 -22.56 -4.28 -11.07
CA ALA A 630 -21.82 -5.25 -10.24
C ALA A 630 -20.93 -6.18 -11.09
N ILE A 631 -21.45 -6.75 -12.16
CA ILE A 631 -20.69 -7.73 -12.98
C ILE A 631 -19.45 -7.11 -13.65
N PRO A 632 -19.53 -5.99 -14.41
CA PRO A 632 -18.35 -5.40 -15.03
C PRO A 632 -17.31 -4.92 -14.03
N ASN A 633 -17.71 -4.55 -12.80
CA ASN A 633 -16.79 -4.06 -11.78
C ASN A 633 -16.21 -5.18 -10.88
N LEU A 634 -16.93 -6.27 -10.64
CA LEU A 634 -16.41 -7.42 -9.89
C LEU A 634 -15.50 -8.29 -10.75
N PHE A 635 -15.81 -8.46 -12.02
CA PHE A 635 -15.06 -9.31 -12.94
C PHE A 635 -13.55 -8.98 -12.97
N PRO A 636 -13.11 -7.71 -13.03
CA PRO A 636 -11.68 -7.37 -13.03
C PRO A 636 -10.96 -7.78 -11.74
N VAL A 637 -11.54 -7.47 -10.59
CA VAL A 637 -10.95 -7.75 -9.29
C VAL A 637 -10.84 -9.26 -9.06
N LEU A 638 -11.97 -9.97 -9.19
CA LEU A 638 -12.00 -11.42 -9.02
C LEU A 638 -11.13 -12.16 -10.04
N GLY A 639 -11.02 -11.63 -11.27
CA GLY A 639 -10.13 -12.17 -12.30
C GLY A 639 -8.65 -12.04 -11.93
N THR A 640 -8.26 -10.91 -11.37
CA THR A 640 -6.89 -10.67 -10.89
C THR A 640 -6.57 -11.52 -9.67
N GLU A 641 -7.50 -11.67 -8.71
CA GLU A 641 -7.30 -12.55 -7.56
C GLU A 641 -7.24 -14.04 -7.96
N ALA A 642 -8.05 -14.46 -8.93
CA ALA A 642 -7.96 -15.79 -9.47
C ALA A 642 -6.59 -16.06 -10.11
N TRP A 643 -6.01 -15.08 -10.79
CA TRP A 643 -4.66 -15.17 -11.32
C TRP A 643 -3.63 -15.37 -10.18
N LEU A 644 -3.73 -14.60 -9.09
CA LEU A 644 -2.88 -14.78 -7.90
C LEU A 644 -3.01 -16.19 -7.30
N TYR A 645 -4.24 -16.69 -7.18
CA TYR A 645 -4.51 -18.03 -6.66
C TYR A 645 -3.86 -19.12 -7.53
N PHE A 646 -4.07 -19.08 -8.86
CA PHE A 646 -3.52 -20.09 -9.77
C PHE A 646 -2.00 -20.02 -9.94
N THR A 647 -1.39 -18.86 -9.72
CA THR A 647 0.07 -18.70 -9.73
C THR A 647 0.73 -18.99 -8.37
N GLY A 648 -0.05 -19.29 -7.32
CA GLY A 648 0.47 -19.57 -5.98
C GLY A 648 1.10 -18.37 -5.26
N GLN A 649 0.84 -17.15 -5.73
CA GLN A 649 1.42 -15.92 -5.17
C GLN A 649 0.83 -15.58 -3.79
N GLY A 650 -0.41 -16.00 -3.50
CA GLY A 650 -1.10 -15.65 -2.27
C GLY A 650 -1.49 -14.16 -2.17
N LEU A 651 -2.13 -13.78 -1.07
CA LEU A 651 -2.48 -12.39 -0.79
C LEU A 651 -1.41 -11.74 0.07
N GLN A 652 -0.86 -10.64 -0.40
CA GLN A 652 0.04 -9.77 0.35
C GLN A 652 -0.68 -8.47 0.71
N LEU A 653 -0.15 -7.71 1.69
CA LEU A 653 -0.66 -6.40 2.08
C LEU A 653 -0.86 -5.48 0.86
N THR A 654 0.19 -5.32 0.07
CA THR A 654 0.20 -4.45 -1.11
C THR A 654 -0.74 -4.92 -2.21
N THR A 655 -0.98 -6.24 -2.34
CA THR A 655 -1.89 -6.79 -3.35
C THR A 655 -3.35 -6.44 -3.05
N VAL A 656 -3.79 -6.55 -1.79
CA VAL A 656 -5.17 -6.19 -1.42
C VAL A 656 -5.40 -4.70 -1.52
N LEU A 657 -4.39 -3.88 -1.13
CA LEU A 657 -4.44 -2.43 -1.33
C LEU A 657 -4.60 -2.09 -2.83
N ALA A 658 -3.80 -2.72 -3.70
CA ALA A 658 -3.90 -2.52 -5.15
C ALA A 658 -5.30 -2.84 -5.69
N LEU A 659 -5.86 -3.99 -5.31
CA LEU A 659 -7.17 -4.44 -5.78
C LEU A 659 -8.30 -3.54 -5.31
N THR A 660 -8.27 -3.09 -4.03
CA THR A 660 -9.28 -2.19 -3.47
C THR A 660 -9.30 -0.85 -4.17
N ILE A 661 -8.13 -0.28 -4.46
CA ILE A 661 -8.03 1.00 -5.15
C ILE A 661 -8.38 0.85 -6.63
N ALA A 662 -7.86 -0.19 -7.28
CA ALA A 662 -8.16 -0.47 -8.68
C ALA A 662 -9.67 -0.71 -8.89
N PHE A 663 -10.35 -1.35 -7.93
CA PHE A 663 -11.81 -1.45 -7.93
C PHE A 663 -12.48 -0.07 -7.90
N GLY A 664 -12.05 0.81 -6.97
CA GLY A 664 -12.59 2.17 -6.87
C GLY A 664 -12.48 2.95 -8.18
N ILE A 665 -11.35 2.82 -8.88
CA ILE A 665 -11.09 3.50 -10.15
C ILE A 665 -11.81 2.80 -11.32
N ALA A 666 -11.93 1.48 -11.32
CA ALA A 666 -12.66 0.76 -12.36
C ALA A 666 -14.14 1.14 -12.41
N VAL A 667 -14.73 1.46 -11.26
CA VAL A 667 -16.11 1.95 -11.13
C VAL A 667 -16.33 3.28 -11.87
N ASP A 668 -15.30 4.10 -12.06
CA ASP A 668 -15.41 5.45 -12.65
C ASP A 668 -15.93 5.38 -14.09
N ASP A 669 -15.35 4.52 -14.94
CA ASP A 669 -15.76 4.35 -16.33
C ASP A 669 -17.21 3.80 -16.41
N THR A 670 -17.58 2.85 -15.54
CA THR A 670 -18.94 2.35 -15.40
C THR A 670 -19.93 3.47 -15.03
N VAL A 671 -19.61 4.34 -14.07
CA VAL A 671 -20.44 5.48 -13.65
C VAL A 671 -20.65 6.46 -14.80
N HIS A 672 -19.60 6.83 -15.51
CA HIS A 672 -19.67 7.69 -16.67
C HIS A 672 -20.53 7.07 -17.79
N PHE A 673 -20.36 5.78 -18.06
CA PHE A 673 -21.17 5.06 -19.06
C PHE A 673 -22.65 5.06 -18.69
N LEU A 674 -22.97 4.71 -17.44
CA LEU A 674 -24.35 4.67 -16.95
C LEU A 674 -25.00 6.05 -16.92
N SER A 675 -24.25 7.10 -16.55
CA SER A 675 -24.73 8.48 -16.55
C SER A 675 -25.17 8.92 -17.95
N HIS A 676 -24.35 8.69 -18.98
CA HIS A 676 -24.67 9.02 -20.37
C HIS A 676 -25.80 8.14 -20.94
N TYR A 677 -25.79 6.83 -20.63
CA TYR A 677 -26.85 5.91 -21.05
C TYR A 677 -28.22 6.32 -20.49
N LEU A 678 -28.27 6.65 -19.18
CA LEU A 678 -29.53 7.04 -18.54
C LEU A 678 -30.00 8.43 -18.99
N HIS A 679 -29.10 9.38 -19.25
CA HIS A 679 -29.42 10.66 -19.85
C HIS A 679 -30.07 10.47 -21.24
N SER A 680 -29.42 9.67 -22.09
CA SER A 680 -29.97 9.36 -23.43
C SER A 680 -31.32 8.65 -23.41
N ARG A 681 -31.55 7.80 -22.39
CA ARG A 681 -32.83 7.11 -22.18
C ARG A 681 -33.93 8.01 -21.67
N ARG A 682 -33.60 8.89 -20.68
CA ARG A 682 -34.61 9.67 -19.92
C ARG A 682 -34.94 11.02 -20.53
N GLU A 683 -33.97 11.71 -21.09
CA GLU A 683 -34.12 13.07 -21.61
C GLU A 683 -34.25 13.10 -23.13
N GLU A 684 -33.49 12.27 -23.85
CA GLU A 684 -33.55 12.19 -25.30
C GLU A 684 -34.60 11.17 -25.80
N GLY A 685 -35.18 10.35 -24.94
CA GLY A 685 -36.25 9.40 -25.27
C GLY A 685 -35.83 8.25 -26.20
N ARG A 686 -34.54 7.97 -26.35
CA ARG A 686 -34.00 6.94 -27.26
C ARG A 686 -34.42 5.54 -26.80
N THR A 687 -34.48 4.59 -27.74
CA THR A 687 -34.62 3.16 -27.37
C THR A 687 -33.39 2.68 -26.61
N HIS A 688 -33.48 1.57 -25.85
CA HIS A 688 -32.33 1.07 -25.11
C HIS A 688 -31.14 0.69 -26.00
N MET A 689 -31.39 0.13 -27.20
CA MET A 689 -30.32 -0.20 -28.14
C MET A 689 -29.67 1.04 -28.73
N ASP A 690 -30.49 2.04 -29.12
CA ASP A 690 -29.97 3.31 -29.64
C ASP A 690 -29.21 4.08 -28.54
N ALA A 691 -29.66 4.03 -27.27
CA ALA A 691 -28.96 4.66 -26.16
C ALA A 691 -27.60 4.01 -25.89
N VAL A 692 -27.49 2.67 -25.91
CA VAL A 692 -26.22 1.96 -25.80
C VAL A 692 -25.25 2.36 -26.91
N LYS A 693 -25.73 2.34 -28.16
CA LYS A 693 -24.91 2.75 -29.30
C LYS A 693 -24.45 4.19 -29.19
N HIS A 694 -25.38 5.10 -28.90
CA HIS A 694 -25.07 6.54 -28.72
C HIS A 694 -24.04 6.78 -27.61
N THR A 695 -24.19 6.06 -26.50
CA THR A 695 -23.22 6.17 -25.38
C THR A 695 -21.85 5.66 -25.79
N LEU A 696 -21.75 4.49 -26.43
CA LEU A 696 -20.48 3.98 -26.97
C LEU A 696 -19.84 4.96 -27.94
N ASP A 697 -20.60 5.50 -28.89
CA ASP A 697 -20.10 6.45 -29.88
C ASP A 697 -19.63 7.77 -29.22
N ARG A 698 -20.27 8.20 -28.12
CA ARG A 698 -20.00 9.49 -27.49
C ARG A 698 -18.83 9.45 -26.53
N ILE A 699 -18.78 8.46 -25.64
CA ILE A 699 -17.77 8.40 -24.56
C ILE A 699 -16.84 7.20 -24.63
N GLY A 700 -17.12 6.19 -25.47
CA GLY A 700 -16.26 5.00 -25.54
C GLY A 700 -14.80 5.34 -25.90
N GLY A 701 -14.59 6.33 -26.76
CA GLY A 701 -13.22 6.81 -27.04
C GLY A 701 -12.53 7.50 -25.87
N ALA A 702 -13.30 8.13 -24.98
CA ALA A 702 -12.77 8.72 -23.74
C ALA A 702 -12.38 7.61 -22.76
N ILE A 703 -13.22 6.58 -22.57
CA ILE A 703 -12.94 5.41 -21.72
C ILE A 703 -11.65 4.70 -22.18
N VAL A 704 -11.49 4.46 -23.48
CA VAL A 704 -10.24 3.88 -24.00
C VAL A 704 -9.03 4.77 -23.70
N ALA A 705 -9.16 6.08 -23.85
CA ALA A 705 -8.09 7.02 -23.58
C ALA A 705 -7.70 7.07 -22.09
N THR A 706 -8.70 7.11 -21.19
CA THR A 706 -8.48 7.12 -19.74
C THR A 706 -7.80 5.83 -19.29
N THR A 707 -8.26 4.67 -19.77
CA THR A 707 -7.63 3.38 -19.43
C THR A 707 -6.19 3.29 -19.95
N ILE A 708 -5.90 3.76 -21.17
CA ILE A 708 -4.53 3.79 -21.70
C ILE A 708 -3.64 4.67 -20.82
N ILE A 709 -4.12 5.83 -20.39
CA ILE A 709 -3.38 6.73 -19.50
C ILE A 709 -3.15 6.09 -18.14
N LEU A 710 -4.20 5.53 -17.53
CA LEU A 710 -4.11 4.85 -16.24
C LEU A 710 -3.12 3.68 -16.29
N CYS A 711 -3.29 2.75 -17.25
CA CYS A 711 -2.38 1.62 -17.40
C CYS A 711 -0.94 2.07 -17.68
N SER A 712 -0.74 3.06 -18.55
CA SER A 712 0.61 3.55 -18.89
C SER A 712 1.28 4.27 -17.72
N GLY A 713 0.50 5.01 -16.92
CA GLY A 713 1.04 5.69 -15.74
C GLY A 713 1.45 4.70 -14.65
N VAL A 714 0.68 3.61 -14.46
CA VAL A 714 0.97 2.60 -13.42
C VAL A 714 1.95 1.53 -13.92
N VAL A 715 2.06 1.28 -15.22
CA VAL A 715 3.03 0.29 -15.74
C VAL A 715 4.46 0.59 -15.32
N ILE A 716 4.79 1.86 -15.07
CA ILE A 716 6.12 2.26 -14.58
C ILE A 716 6.40 1.66 -13.20
N VAL A 717 5.37 1.49 -12.37
CA VAL A 717 5.47 0.89 -11.04
C VAL A 717 5.87 -0.59 -11.12
N THR A 718 5.57 -1.29 -12.23
CA THR A 718 5.99 -2.69 -12.43
C THR A 718 7.50 -2.86 -12.55
N PHE A 719 8.23 -1.77 -12.82
CA PHE A 719 9.69 -1.73 -12.88
C PHE A 719 10.35 -1.32 -11.56
N SER A 720 9.60 -1.35 -10.46
CA SER A 720 10.13 -1.10 -9.12
C SER A 720 11.28 -2.07 -8.78
N GLU A 721 12.26 -1.55 -8.07
CA GLU A 721 13.32 -2.35 -7.48
C GLU A 721 12.79 -3.25 -6.35
N LEU A 722 11.66 -2.84 -5.72
CA LEU A 722 10.99 -3.58 -4.65
C LEU A 722 9.94 -4.54 -5.21
N PRO A 723 10.07 -5.87 -5.02
CA PRO A 723 9.15 -6.86 -5.59
C PRO A 723 7.68 -6.64 -5.23
N GLN A 724 7.37 -6.26 -3.99
CA GLN A 724 6.01 -5.98 -3.55
C GLN A 724 5.39 -4.79 -4.28
N VAL A 725 6.17 -3.73 -4.54
CA VAL A 725 5.71 -2.55 -5.28
C VAL A 725 5.54 -2.88 -6.77
N ALA A 726 6.44 -3.69 -7.34
CA ALA A 726 6.31 -4.18 -8.72
C ALA A 726 5.05 -5.05 -8.89
N LEU A 727 4.76 -5.92 -7.91
CA LEU A 727 3.56 -6.75 -7.91
C LEU A 727 2.29 -5.87 -7.78
N PHE A 728 2.29 -4.86 -6.90
CA PHE A 728 1.23 -3.86 -6.80
C PHE A 728 0.93 -3.23 -8.18
N GLY A 729 1.96 -2.75 -8.88
CA GLY A 729 1.82 -2.17 -10.22
C GLY A 729 1.25 -3.16 -11.23
N THR A 730 1.73 -4.41 -11.23
CA THR A 730 1.30 -5.48 -12.14
C THR A 730 -0.17 -5.81 -11.94
N LEU A 731 -0.62 -5.98 -10.71
CA LEU A 731 -2.02 -6.27 -10.38
C LEU A 731 -2.94 -5.12 -10.72
N PHE A 732 -2.50 -3.90 -10.43
CA PHE A 732 -3.25 -2.70 -10.74
C PHE A 732 -3.49 -2.54 -12.24
N VAL A 733 -2.43 -2.67 -13.06
CA VAL A 733 -2.52 -2.62 -14.53
C VAL A 733 -3.40 -3.76 -15.06
N SER A 734 -3.24 -4.97 -14.53
CA SER A 734 -4.05 -6.13 -14.96
C SER A 734 -5.54 -5.93 -14.64
N THR A 735 -5.85 -5.42 -13.45
CA THR A 735 -7.23 -5.13 -13.04
C THR A 735 -7.86 -4.06 -13.94
N LEU A 736 -7.13 -2.97 -14.25
CA LEU A 736 -7.62 -1.92 -15.15
C LEU A 736 -7.79 -2.43 -16.60
N ALA A 737 -6.91 -3.31 -17.08
CA ALA A 737 -7.05 -3.94 -18.39
C ALA A 737 -8.30 -4.85 -18.46
N PHE A 738 -8.60 -5.58 -17.39
CA PHE A 738 -9.86 -6.32 -17.29
C PHE A 738 -11.08 -5.40 -17.14
N ALA A 739 -10.93 -4.24 -16.45
CA ALA A 739 -12.02 -3.27 -16.28
C ALA A 739 -12.50 -2.70 -17.62
N VAL A 740 -11.57 -2.33 -18.52
CA VAL A 740 -11.97 -1.82 -19.84
C VAL A 740 -12.73 -2.87 -20.67
N ILE A 741 -12.42 -4.17 -20.48
CA ILE A 741 -13.19 -5.26 -21.09
C ILE A 741 -14.60 -5.29 -20.46
N GLY A 742 -14.70 -5.12 -19.16
CA GLY A 742 -15.96 -4.97 -18.43
C GLY A 742 -16.84 -3.85 -18.98
N ASP A 743 -16.25 -2.66 -19.10
CA ASP A 743 -16.99 -1.45 -19.48
C ASP A 743 -17.31 -1.33 -20.97
N LEU A 744 -16.45 -1.82 -21.86
CA LEU A 744 -16.68 -1.73 -23.30
C LEU A 744 -17.45 -2.92 -23.89
N PHE A 745 -17.38 -4.10 -23.27
CA PHE A 745 -18.00 -5.30 -23.82
C PHE A 745 -19.11 -5.87 -22.92
N ILE A 746 -18.81 -6.05 -21.60
CA ILE A 746 -19.77 -6.69 -20.69
C ILE A 746 -20.93 -5.75 -20.35
N LEU A 747 -20.64 -4.52 -19.95
CA LEU A 747 -21.68 -3.53 -19.58
C LEU A 747 -22.64 -3.20 -20.74
N PRO A 748 -22.16 -2.88 -21.95
CA PRO A 748 -23.05 -2.68 -23.11
C PRO A 748 -23.87 -3.91 -23.45
N ALA A 749 -23.30 -5.11 -23.33
CA ALA A 749 -24.01 -6.36 -23.56
C ALA A 749 -25.14 -6.60 -22.56
N LEU A 750 -24.86 -6.35 -21.26
CA LEU A 750 -25.85 -6.43 -20.17
C LEU A 750 -27.00 -5.45 -20.39
N LEU A 751 -26.68 -4.20 -20.75
CA LEU A 751 -27.69 -3.17 -21.02
C LEU A 751 -28.51 -3.49 -22.30
N ALA A 752 -27.87 -3.99 -23.35
CA ALA A 752 -28.54 -4.40 -24.58
C ALA A 752 -29.44 -5.64 -24.37
N ALA A 753 -29.00 -6.62 -23.57
CA ALA A 753 -29.76 -7.84 -23.28
C ALA A 753 -30.91 -7.59 -22.29
N GLY A 754 -30.72 -6.69 -21.34
CA GLY A 754 -31.65 -6.44 -20.21
C GLY A 754 -32.89 -5.61 -20.56
N GLY A 755 -32.91 -4.94 -21.68
CA GLY A 755 -34.09 -4.29 -22.32
C GLY A 755 -35.07 -3.62 -21.33
N LYS A 756 -36.18 -4.30 -21.06
CA LYS A 756 -37.22 -3.84 -20.15
C LYS A 756 -36.83 -3.87 -18.66
N PHE A 757 -35.85 -4.68 -18.30
CA PHE A 757 -35.39 -4.80 -16.90
C PHE A 757 -34.74 -3.54 -16.40
N PHE A 758 -34.02 -2.83 -17.26
CA PHE A 758 -33.33 -1.57 -16.93
C PHE A 758 -34.14 -0.30 -17.22
N GLN A 759 -35.49 -0.40 -17.28
CA GLN A 759 -36.32 0.77 -17.41
C GLN A 759 -36.24 1.63 -16.12
N PRO A 760 -35.87 2.90 -16.23
CA PRO A 760 -35.81 3.80 -15.08
C PRO A 760 -37.17 4.10 -14.47
N LEU A 761 -37.27 4.02 -13.16
CA LEU A 761 -38.49 4.28 -12.38
C LEU A 761 -38.65 5.78 -12.04
N GLY A 762 -38.45 6.70 -12.96
CA GLY A 762 -38.66 8.12 -12.67
C GLY A 762 -37.97 9.06 -13.67
N ARG A 763 -38.47 10.27 -13.80
CA ARG A 763 -37.81 11.38 -14.51
C ARG A 763 -36.82 12.04 -13.55
N ILE A 764 -35.52 11.96 -13.83
CA ILE A 764 -34.54 12.86 -13.17
C ILE A 764 -34.66 14.21 -13.90
N ARG A 765 -35.22 15.21 -13.26
CA ARG A 765 -35.13 16.59 -13.75
C ARG A 765 -33.72 17.10 -13.42
N VAL A 766 -32.85 17.20 -14.41
CA VAL A 766 -31.75 18.15 -14.33
C VAL A 766 -32.42 19.54 -14.37
N ARG A 767 -32.40 20.27 -13.28
CA ARG A 767 -32.89 21.64 -13.20
C ARG A 767 -31.97 22.49 -14.08
N THR A 768 -32.31 22.65 -15.35
CA THR A 768 -31.80 23.76 -16.16
C THR A 768 -32.40 25.02 -15.52
N ALA A 769 -31.57 25.78 -14.84
CA ALA A 769 -31.90 27.10 -14.39
C ALA A 769 -31.95 28.06 -15.60
N ASP A 770 -33.01 27.94 -16.38
CA ASP A 770 -33.37 28.91 -17.40
C ASP A 770 -34.87 28.79 -17.66
N HIS A 771 -35.68 29.43 -16.81
CA HIS A 771 -36.97 30.00 -17.10
C HIS A 771 -37.52 30.64 -15.84
N ASP A 772 -36.94 31.72 -15.42
CA ASP A 772 -37.59 32.78 -14.64
C ASP A 772 -36.71 34.03 -14.69
N ALA A 773 -36.81 34.72 -15.80
CA ALA A 773 -36.51 36.15 -15.92
C ALA A 773 -37.30 36.68 -17.13
N THR A 774 -38.58 36.81 -16.93
CA THR A 774 -39.35 37.81 -17.65
C THR A 774 -39.16 39.14 -16.92
N PRO A 775 -38.72 40.20 -17.55
CA PRO A 775 -38.71 41.53 -16.93
C PRO A 775 -40.15 42.00 -16.73
N ASP A 776 -40.46 42.44 -15.52
CA ASP A 776 -41.60 43.24 -15.20
C ASP A 776 -41.65 44.46 -16.12
N ASP A 777 -42.72 44.58 -16.89
CA ASP A 777 -43.09 45.81 -17.59
C ASP A 777 -44.15 46.50 -16.72
N PRO A 778 -43.91 47.71 -16.20
CA PRO A 778 -44.89 48.47 -15.41
C PRO A 778 -45.52 49.50 -16.31
N THR A 779 -46.65 49.18 -16.95
CA THR A 779 -47.61 50.23 -17.32
C THR A 779 -49.03 49.64 -17.30
N GLY A 780 -49.76 50.04 -16.28
CA GLY A 780 -51.21 49.94 -16.23
C GLY A 780 -51.84 50.82 -17.27
N ASP A 781 -52.93 50.36 -17.78
CA ASP A 781 -54.12 51.22 -17.92
C ASP A 781 -55.40 50.41 -18.11
N THR A 782 -56.33 50.66 -17.28
CA THR A 782 -57.72 50.34 -17.33
C THR A 782 -58.37 50.83 -18.64
N ILE A 783 -59.36 50.16 -19.19
CA ILE A 783 -60.68 50.68 -19.61
C ILE A 783 -61.65 49.54 -19.92
N THR A 784 -62.77 49.66 -19.37
CA THR A 784 -64.09 49.00 -19.48
C THR A 784 -64.69 48.96 -20.87
N GLY A 785 -65.55 47.96 -21.11
CA GLY A 785 -66.64 48.11 -22.10
C GLY A 785 -67.13 46.89 -22.85
N THR A 786 -68.09 46.20 -22.33
CA THR A 786 -69.38 45.72 -22.91
C THR A 786 -69.42 45.22 -24.37
N GLY A 787 -69.93 44.04 -24.54
CA GLY A 787 -71.12 43.77 -25.41
C GLY A 787 -70.92 43.10 -26.73
N GLY A 788 -71.60 41.97 -26.93
CA GLY A 788 -72.36 41.70 -28.20
C GLY A 788 -71.88 40.54 -29.06
N THR A 789 -72.43 39.37 -28.90
CA THR A 789 -73.23 38.53 -29.78
C THR A 789 -72.78 38.23 -31.27
N GLU A 790 -72.87 36.91 -31.54
CA GLU A 790 -73.28 36.28 -32.83
C GLU A 790 -72.33 36.35 -34.02
N GLY A 791 -71.96 35.27 -34.62
CA GLY A 791 -72.65 34.29 -35.37
C GLY A 791 -71.87 33.78 -36.61
N HIS A 792 -71.97 32.53 -36.79
CA HIS A 792 -71.98 31.80 -38.10
C HIS A 792 -70.76 31.83 -39.09
N SER A 793 -70.29 30.74 -39.43
CA SER A 793 -70.33 29.81 -40.56
C SER A 793 -69.00 29.49 -41.21
N GLN A 794 -68.72 28.22 -41.34
CA GLN A 794 -67.86 27.57 -42.33
C GLN A 794 -68.35 27.82 -43.77
N PRO A 795 -67.63 27.36 -44.78
CA PRO A 795 -66.36 26.74 -45.04
C PRO A 795 -65.58 27.30 -46.28
N GLY A 796 -64.36 26.82 -46.44
CA GLY A 796 -63.67 26.96 -47.74
C GLY A 796 -62.24 26.47 -47.57
#